data_0ff7edf251a88693f30f73f87511c6d2
#
_entry.id   0ff7edf251a88693f30f73f87511c6d2
#
_cell.length_a   1.000
_cell.length_b   1.000
_cell.length_c   1.000
_cell.angle_alpha   90.00
_cell.angle_beta   90.00
_cell.angle_gamma   90.00
#
_symmetry.space_group_name_H-M   'P 1'
#
loop_
_entity.id
_entity.type
_entity.pdbx_description
1 polymer ?
#
loop_
_entity_poly.entity_id
_entity_poly.type
_entity_poly.pdbx_seq_one_letter_code
_entity_poly.pdbx_strand_id
1 'polypeptide(L)'
;MVLLGVAFFLSGAAALVYQVVWQRILTLHTGIGVVSVALIVAAFMAGLGLGSHLGGVLSARVSPRRALRLFALLELGVGLFAAISCRLYYDGFGAFASGLYATTAGAAVAHFGAFLLPTTLMGMSLPFLVRATVRETASASRVIGVLYGVNVLGAATGALLAPWVLVRFLGLEGAALTGTVANLVAAAAALAAGHRAAPADEAATRVPSPPAARPVGVLSPGSFRLWTLLYALSGFLALSLEIAWFRLMEVGVKSTAYTFGTVLCLYLLGLGAGSLVGGCRAERLARPLEAFLDYQLLLVACAGAAVALVAGLPPATPVYAWFFDYWRQDPFFHLGADWDVGALARLYALLPLALFGVPTVLMGLSFGALQRAVQDDPATSGRKVGVLQAANIAGCTAGSLATGLVLLERIGTAGTVRLLVAAFGIVFLLVRARTAGLTRAWLARAATLALVLVALPSNDSLWKRLHGVTANEPRSFIGEDASAVSVVVPGVEGRWRVSVNGLPHSWLPFDGIHTLLGALPAVIHPAPVEILVVGLGSGETAWAASCRPETRTVRVYEIAAAQPRLLRAVSVVAPFPGLLELLSDPRVTMRAADGRQALARDERRYDIVQVDAMFRTAAGSGNLYSVEFFRLCASRLKPGGLVCTQKPGRRVGLSFAEALPYSLDFGNIVVGSNDPLPIDPATWEARLLRPEVARHFGAEALEGIRARLYEASPLRRNPGARIGLNRDLFPRDEFGTPAGW
;
A
#
# COMPACT_ATOMS: atom_id res chain seq x y z
N MET A 1 -5.27 2.61 35.30
CA MET A 1 -5.47 1.75 34.10
C MET A 1 -6.12 2.52 32.95
N VAL A 2 -7.31 3.15 33.14
CA VAL A 2 -8.03 3.85 32.05
C VAL A 2 -7.14 4.91 31.38
N LEU A 3 -6.50 5.80 32.16
CA LEU A 3 -5.64 6.86 31.65
C LEU A 3 -4.45 6.33 30.82
N LEU A 4 -3.83 5.22 31.26
CA LEU A 4 -2.76 4.56 30.50
C LEU A 4 -3.29 3.85 29.25
N GLY A 5 -4.51 3.31 29.31
CA GLY A 5 -5.19 2.79 28.12
C GLY A 5 -5.42 3.88 27.07
N VAL A 6 -5.92 5.05 27.47
CA VAL A 6 -6.09 6.20 26.57
C VAL A 6 -4.75 6.67 26.01
N ALA A 7 -3.72 6.79 26.84
CA ALA A 7 -2.39 7.17 26.38
C ALA A 7 -1.86 6.19 25.32
N PHE A 8 -2.02 4.89 25.56
CA PHE A 8 -1.52 3.89 24.63
C PHE A 8 -2.36 3.71 23.37
N PHE A 9 -3.67 4.01 23.45
CA PHE A 9 -4.53 4.16 22.27
C PHE A 9 -4.05 5.32 21.37
N LEU A 10 -3.79 6.48 21.96
CA LEU A 10 -3.30 7.65 21.22
C LEU A 10 -1.90 7.41 20.62
N SER A 11 -1.03 6.73 21.34
CA SER A 11 0.29 6.29 20.83
C SER A 11 0.15 5.40 19.59
N GLY A 12 -0.74 4.40 19.63
CA GLY A 12 -1.03 3.55 18.48
C GLY A 12 -1.61 4.32 17.30
N ALA A 13 -2.56 5.23 17.56
CA ALA A 13 -3.15 6.07 16.52
C ALA A 13 -2.10 6.95 15.84
N ALA A 14 -1.25 7.62 16.60
CA ALA A 14 -0.16 8.45 16.08
C ALA A 14 0.83 7.63 15.23
N ALA A 15 1.23 6.44 15.70
CA ALA A 15 2.18 5.58 14.99
C ALA A 15 1.68 5.24 13.57
N LEU A 16 0.39 4.91 13.41
CA LEU A 16 -0.17 4.57 12.10
C LEU A 16 -0.43 5.80 11.22
N VAL A 17 -0.77 6.94 11.80
CA VAL A 17 -0.78 8.21 11.04
C VAL A 17 0.61 8.46 10.45
N TYR A 18 1.67 8.33 11.24
CA TYR A 18 3.04 8.50 10.75
C TYR A 18 3.43 7.47 9.70
N GLN A 19 3.06 6.20 9.89
CA GLN A 19 3.36 5.16 8.91
C GLN A 19 2.76 5.52 7.54
N VAL A 20 1.50 5.93 7.49
CA VAL A 20 0.82 6.34 6.25
C VAL A 20 1.50 7.57 5.63
N VAL A 21 1.80 8.59 6.43
CA VAL A 21 2.45 9.83 5.96
C VAL A 21 3.87 9.56 5.45
N TRP A 22 4.69 8.88 6.22
CA TRP A 22 6.09 8.62 5.88
C TRP A 22 6.21 7.67 4.68
N GLN A 23 5.36 6.63 4.62
CA GLN A 23 5.29 5.76 3.45
C GLN A 23 5.00 6.58 2.20
N ARG A 24 4.03 7.49 2.27
CA ARG A 24 3.66 8.35 1.15
C ARG A 24 4.82 9.24 0.69
N ILE A 25 5.54 9.89 1.61
CA ILE A 25 6.67 10.75 1.28
C ILE A 25 7.82 9.92 0.67
N LEU A 26 8.15 8.77 1.26
CA LEU A 26 9.27 7.98 0.77
C LEU A 26 9.01 7.30 -0.58
N THR A 27 7.74 6.99 -0.91
CA THR A 27 7.40 6.52 -2.25
C THR A 27 7.63 7.56 -3.35
N LEU A 28 7.67 8.86 -3.02
CA LEU A 28 8.09 9.89 -3.99
C LEU A 28 9.55 9.71 -4.44
N HIS A 29 10.40 9.15 -3.58
CA HIS A 29 11.82 8.90 -3.87
C HIS A 29 12.10 7.52 -4.46
N THR A 30 11.27 6.50 -4.16
CA THR A 30 11.51 5.09 -4.56
C THR A 30 10.54 4.56 -5.59
N GLY A 31 9.46 5.30 -5.87
CA GLY A 31 8.38 4.88 -6.75
C GLY A 31 7.25 4.12 -6.03
N ILE A 32 6.14 3.90 -6.74
CA ILE A 32 4.88 3.31 -6.23
C ILE A 32 4.85 1.79 -6.52
N GLY A 33 5.90 1.04 -6.31
CA GLY A 33 5.88 -0.41 -6.52
C GLY A 33 5.70 -1.18 -5.21
N VAL A 34 5.20 -2.43 -5.29
CA VAL A 34 5.14 -3.34 -4.12
C VAL A 34 6.52 -3.53 -3.49
N VAL A 35 7.58 -3.52 -4.29
CA VAL A 35 8.96 -3.54 -3.80
C VAL A 35 9.23 -2.38 -2.84
N SER A 36 8.84 -1.16 -3.21
CA SER A 36 9.01 0.03 -2.37
C SER A 36 8.19 -0.09 -1.09
N VAL A 37 6.92 -0.48 -1.21
CA VAL A 37 6.03 -0.69 -0.05
C VAL A 37 6.58 -1.76 0.88
N ALA A 38 7.02 -2.91 0.34
CA ALA A 38 7.58 -4.00 1.14
C ALA A 38 8.85 -3.56 1.89
N LEU A 39 9.75 -2.80 1.24
CA LEU A 39 10.94 -2.25 1.89
C LEU A 39 10.61 -1.26 3.01
N ILE A 40 9.65 -0.37 2.77
CA ILE A 40 9.21 0.63 3.76
C ILE A 40 8.58 -0.07 4.98
N VAL A 41 7.67 -1.02 4.74
CA VAL A 41 7.03 -1.80 5.81
C VAL A 41 8.07 -2.63 6.57
N ALA A 42 9.00 -3.28 5.87
CA ALA A 42 10.08 -4.05 6.51
C ALA A 42 10.97 -3.16 7.39
N ALA A 43 11.33 -1.97 6.92
CA ALA A 43 12.14 -1.02 7.67
C ALA A 43 11.41 -0.52 8.93
N PHE A 44 10.13 -0.18 8.79
CA PHE A 44 9.27 0.23 9.91
C PHE A 44 9.18 -0.89 10.96
N MET A 45 8.89 -2.12 10.52
CA MET A 45 8.82 -3.28 11.40
C MET A 45 10.16 -3.59 12.05
N ALA A 46 11.28 -3.54 11.34
CA ALA A 46 12.60 -3.82 11.90
C ALA A 46 12.93 -2.90 13.09
N GLY A 47 12.63 -1.59 12.96
CA GLY A 47 12.79 -0.66 14.07
C GLY A 47 11.89 -0.97 15.27
N LEU A 48 10.60 -1.28 15.03
CA LEU A 48 9.69 -1.73 16.08
C LEU A 48 10.20 -2.98 16.81
N GLY A 49 10.73 -3.96 16.06
CA GLY A 49 11.30 -5.19 16.62
C GLY A 49 12.54 -4.92 17.49
N LEU A 50 13.46 -4.11 16.98
CA LEU A 50 14.64 -3.67 17.74
C LEU A 50 14.22 -2.94 19.01
N GLY A 51 13.28 -2.01 18.91
CA GLY A 51 12.73 -1.26 20.05
C GLY A 51 12.07 -2.18 21.08
N SER A 52 11.27 -3.15 20.63
CA SER A 52 10.65 -4.13 21.53
C SER A 52 11.68 -4.95 22.31
N HIS A 53 12.76 -5.37 21.64
CA HIS A 53 13.86 -6.08 22.29
C HIS A 53 14.58 -5.18 23.31
N LEU A 54 15.01 -4.00 22.91
CA LEU A 54 15.73 -3.05 23.77
C LEU A 54 14.86 -2.62 24.95
N GLY A 55 13.60 -2.25 24.70
CA GLY A 55 12.63 -1.90 25.73
C GLY A 55 12.38 -3.04 26.70
N GLY A 56 12.32 -4.28 26.20
CA GLY A 56 12.22 -5.48 27.02
C GLY A 56 13.39 -5.65 28.00
N VAL A 57 14.62 -5.52 27.48
CA VAL A 57 15.85 -5.63 28.31
C VAL A 57 15.91 -4.49 29.35
N LEU A 58 15.65 -3.25 28.94
CA LEU A 58 15.73 -2.09 29.81
C LEU A 58 14.59 -2.07 30.84
N SER A 59 13.38 -2.49 30.47
CA SER A 59 12.23 -2.52 31.37
C SER A 59 12.46 -3.39 32.62
N ALA A 60 13.22 -4.48 32.49
CA ALA A 60 13.56 -5.35 33.64
C ALA A 60 14.51 -4.69 34.67
N ARG A 61 15.19 -3.59 34.29
CA ARG A 61 16.18 -2.89 35.12
C ARG A 61 15.63 -1.66 35.83
N VAL A 62 14.37 -1.29 35.56
CA VAL A 62 13.78 -0.06 36.11
C VAL A 62 12.58 -0.34 37.00
N SER A 63 12.31 0.59 37.94
CA SER A 63 11.10 0.54 38.76
C SER A 63 9.85 0.90 37.90
N PRO A 64 8.64 0.49 38.31
CA PRO A 64 7.39 0.80 37.64
C PRO A 64 7.19 2.29 37.35
N ARG A 65 7.55 3.18 38.30
CA ARG A 65 7.47 4.64 38.13
C ARG A 65 8.46 5.15 37.09
N ARG A 66 9.70 4.64 37.09
CA ARG A 66 10.70 5.00 36.07
C ARG A 66 10.27 4.52 34.71
N ALA A 67 9.63 3.35 34.60
CA ALA A 67 9.08 2.83 33.36
C ALA A 67 8.03 3.76 32.77
N LEU A 68 7.11 4.35 33.57
CA LEU A 68 6.14 5.35 33.09
C LEU A 68 6.79 6.65 32.59
N ARG A 69 7.83 7.13 33.31
CA ARG A 69 8.57 8.32 32.87
C ARG A 69 9.31 8.06 31.56
N LEU A 70 9.91 6.88 31.41
CA LEU A 70 10.56 6.48 30.16
C LEU A 70 9.55 6.37 29.02
N PHE A 71 8.39 5.76 29.26
CA PHE A 71 7.30 5.75 28.26
C PHE A 71 6.92 7.18 27.83
N ALA A 72 6.72 8.10 28.78
CA ALA A 72 6.40 9.49 28.45
C ALA A 72 7.51 10.19 27.64
N LEU A 73 8.78 9.92 27.96
CA LEU A 73 9.93 10.46 27.22
C LEU A 73 10.00 9.87 25.78
N LEU A 74 9.67 8.59 25.62
CA LEU A 74 9.58 7.97 24.29
C LEU A 74 8.49 8.62 23.44
N GLU A 75 7.28 8.79 24.00
CA GLU A 75 6.16 9.46 23.30
C GLU A 75 6.53 10.90 22.91
N LEU A 76 7.18 11.65 23.82
CA LEU A 76 7.69 12.98 23.52
C LEU A 76 8.74 12.97 22.40
N GLY A 77 9.70 12.04 22.46
CA GLY A 77 10.73 11.90 21.42
C GLY A 77 10.17 11.57 20.05
N VAL A 78 9.20 10.63 19.98
CA VAL A 78 8.51 10.28 18.75
C VAL A 78 7.73 11.48 18.19
N GLY A 79 6.97 12.20 19.05
CA GLY A 79 6.20 13.37 18.65
C GLY A 79 7.08 14.51 18.12
N LEU A 80 8.19 14.82 18.81
CA LEU A 80 9.13 15.84 18.35
C LEU A 80 9.80 15.48 17.03
N PHE A 81 10.20 14.22 16.87
CA PHE A 81 10.73 13.73 15.58
C PHE A 81 9.69 13.86 14.47
N ALA A 82 8.46 13.44 14.73
CA ALA A 82 7.39 13.47 13.75
C ALA A 82 7.06 14.90 13.28
N ALA A 83 7.16 15.90 14.17
CA ALA A 83 6.92 17.31 13.83
C ALA A 83 7.86 17.84 12.73
N ILE A 84 9.08 17.33 12.64
CA ILE A 84 10.06 17.73 11.62
C ILE A 84 10.19 16.71 10.47
N SER A 85 9.61 15.52 10.63
CA SER A 85 9.87 14.36 9.78
C SER A 85 9.45 14.58 8.31
N CYS A 86 8.35 15.30 8.05
CA CYS A 86 7.89 15.54 6.68
C CYS A 86 8.94 16.30 5.87
N ARG A 87 9.51 17.37 6.41
CA ARG A 87 10.57 18.14 5.73
C ARG A 87 11.88 17.35 5.69
N LEU A 88 12.20 16.64 6.77
CA LEU A 88 13.39 15.81 6.81
C LEU A 88 13.38 14.75 5.71
N TYR A 89 12.24 14.06 5.52
CA TYR A 89 12.14 13.00 4.51
C TYR A 89 11.93 13.55 3.09
N TYR A 90 11.22 14.64 2.94
CA TYR A 90 10.94 15.22 1.63
C TYR A 90 12.16 15.99 1.08
N ASP A 91 12.65 16.99 1.82
CA ASP A 91 13.74 17.85 1.38
C ASP A 91 15.12 17.27 1.73
N GLY A 92 15.30 16.85 2.99
CA GLY A 92 16.60 16.41 3.51
C GLY A 92 17.08 15.11 2.88
N PHE A 93 16.25 14.07 2.86
CA PHE A 93 16.62 12.79 2.24
C PHE A 93 16.77 12.89 0.73
N GLY A 94 15.97 13.73 0.06
CA GLY A 94 16.16 14.01 -1.37
C GLY A 94 17.54 14.59 -1.68
N ALA A 95 18.06 15.44 -0.81
CA ALA A 95 19.39 16.06 -0.98
C ALA A 95 20.52 15.12 -0.57
N PHE A 96 20.42 14.46 0.60
CA PHE A 96 21.52 13.65 1.17
C PHE A 96 21.58 12.22 0.63
N ALA A 97 20.43 11.61 0.31
CA ALA A 97 20.33 10.22 -0.09
C ALA A 97 20.13 10.01 -1.60
N SER A 98 20.22 11.05 -2.43
CA SER A 98 19.98 10.95 -3.88
C SER A 98 20.83 9.86 -4.56
N GLY A 99 22.09 9.69 -4.18
CA GLY A 99 22.95 8.63 -4.67
C GLY A 99 22.53 7.22 -4.21
N LEU A 100 21.96 7.08 -3.01
CA LEU A 100 21.50 5.79 -2.50
C LEU A 100 20.26 5.31 -3.27
N TYR A 101 19.39 6.23 -3.67
CA TYR A 101 18.20 5.87 -4.44
C TYR A 101 18.48 5.39 -5.87
N ALA A 102 19.73 5.43 -6.33
CA ALA A 102 20.10 4.89 -7.63
C ALA A 102 19.93 3.37 -7.74
N THR A 103 19.94 2.64 -6.62
CA THR A 103 19.78 1.19 -6.57
C THR A 103 18.71 0.78 -5.55
N THR A 104 18.09 -0.40 -5.75
CA THR A 104 17.14 -0.96 -4.78
C THR A 104 17.79 -1.20 -3.41
N ALA A 105 19.03 -1.67 -3.38
CA ALA A 105 19.77 -1.87 -2.14
C ALA A 105 20.04 -0.55 -1.43
N GLY A 106 20.44 0.49 -2.15
CA GLY A 106 20.66 1.83 -1.60
C GLY A 106 19.35 2.43 -1.05
N ALA A 107 18.23 2.30 -1.77
CA ALA A 107 16.92 2.71 -1.31
C ALA A 107 16.53 1.98 0.00
N ALA A 108 16.80 0.66 0.09
CA ALA A 108 16.59 -0.09 1.32
C ALA A 108 17.40 0.51 2.48
N VAL A 109 18.71 0.74 2.29
CA VAL A 109 19.58 1.33 3.32
C VAL A 109 19.04 2.70 3.76
N ALA A 110 18.64 3.55 2.81
CA ALA A 110 18.06 4.87 3.11
C ALA A 110 16.79 4.75 3.96
N HIS A 111 15.85 3.85 3.60
CA HIS A 111 14.61 3.65 4.33
C HIS A 111 14.82 3.05 5.72
N PHE A 112 15.68 2.03 5.85
CA PHE A 112 16.02 1.48 7.16
C PHE A 112 16.66 2.55 8.05
N GLY A 113 17.56 3.37 7.52
CA GLY A 113 18.15 4.50 8.25
C GLY A 113 17.11 5.53 8.68
N ALA A 114 16.19 5.89 7.80
CA ALA A 114 15.12 6.85 8.08
C ALA A 114 14.19 6.40 9.21
N PHE A 115 13.76 5.15 9.18
CA PHE A 115 12.79 4.64 10.13
C PHE A 115 13.38 4.13 11.44
N LEU A 116 14.65 3.69 11.45
CA LEU A 116 15.23 2.95 12.58
C LEU A 116 15.07 3.68 13.90
N LEU A 117 15.37 4.97 13.96
CA LEU A 117 15.30 5.74 15.21
C LEU A 117 13.85 5.90 15.71
N PRO A 118 12.91 6.51 14.95
CA PRO A 118 11.57 6.75 15.46
C PRO A 118 10.81 5.46 15.78
N THR A 119 10.94 4.43 14.92
CA THR A 119 10.22 3.17 15.14
C THR A 119 10.83 2.34 16.26
N THR A 120 12.15 2.46 16.54
CA THR A 120 12.77 1.87 17.74
C THR A 120 12.18 2.49 18.99
N LEU A 121 12.03 3.82 19.04
CA LEU A 121 11.39 4.49 20.19
C LEU A 121 9.94 4.02 20.39
N MET A 122 9.16 3.90 19.30
CA MET A 122 7.79 3.37 19.33
C MET A 122 7.76 1.92 19.87
N GLY A 123 8.66 1.06 19.39
CA GLY A 123 8.74 -0.35 19.80
C GLY A 123 9.04 -0.56 21.28
N MET A 124 9.71 0.39 21.92
CA MET A 124 10.04 0.32 23.36
C MET A 124 8.82 0.58 24.27
N SER A 125 7.74 1.19 23.76
CA SER A 125 6.60 1.66 24.55
C SER A 125 5.87 0.53 25.28
N LEU A 126 5.54 -0.58 24.61
CA LEU A 126 4.82 -1.70 25.22
C LEU A 126 5.57 -2.36 26.39
N PRO A 127 6.86 -2.74 26.28
CA PRO A 127 7.60 -3.32 27.39
C PRO A 127 7.64 -2.45 28.64
N PHE A 128 7.77 -1.14 28.51
CA PHE A 128 7.75 -0.22 29.64
C PHE A 128 6.36 -0.12 30.28
N LEU A 129 5.28 -0.05 29.48
CA LEU A 129 3.93 -0.06 30.04
C LEU A 129 3.59 -1.37 30.74
N VAL A 130 3.99 -2.52 30.18
CA VAL A 130 3.84 -3.82 30.83
C VAL A 130 4.57 -3.83 32.18
N ARG A 131 5.81 -3.33 32.23
CA ARG A 131 6.58 -3.22 33.49
C ARG A 131 5.89 -2.35 34.52
N ALA A 132 5.22 -1.29 34.08
CA ALA A 132 4.54 -0.35 34.96
C ALA A 132 3.20 -0.87 35.50
N THR A 133 2.52 -1.77 34.75
CA THR A 133 1.12 -2.14 34.99
C THR A 133 0.92 -3.56 35.52
N VAL A 134 1.78 -4.52 35.15
CA VAL A 134 1.67 -5.91 35.58
C VAL A 134 2.24 -6.03 37.00
N ARG A 135 1.37 -6.34 37.96
CA ARG A 135 1.73 -6.51 39.40
C ARG A 135 1.69 -7.96 39.84
N GLU A 136 0.83 -8.77 39.21
CA GLU A 136 0.60 -10.17 39.56
C GLU A 136 0.73 -11.06 38.32
N THR A 137 1.31 -12.22 38.47
CA THR A 137 1.49 -13.22 37.43
C THR A 137 0.13 -13.72 36.88
N ALA A 138 -0.85 -13.90 37.79
CA ALA A 138 -2.17 -14.41 37.43
C ALA A 138 -2.90 -13.50 36.41
N SER A 139 -2.79 -12.19 36.56
CA SER A 139 -3.42 -11.19 35.72
C SER A 139 -2.54 -10.72 34.56
N ALA A 140 -1.29 -11.16 34.45
CA ALA A 140 -0.32 -10.66 33.50
C ALA A 140 -0.80 -10.80 32.06
N SER A 141 -1.31 -11.96 31.62
CA SER A 141 -1.78 -12.21 30.27
C SER A 141 -2.97 -11.32 29.89
N ARG A 142 -3.88 -11.06 30.83
CA ARG A 142 -5.01 -10.16 30.66
C ARG A 142 -4.57 -8.71 30.47
N VAL A 143 -3.70 -8.22 31.39
CA VAL A 143 -3.19 -6.84 31.32
C VAL A 143 -2.43 -6.59 30.02
N ILE A 144 -1.55 -7.51 29.63
CA ILE A 144 -0.75 -7.42 28.41
C ILE A 144 -1.68 -7.47 27.17
N GLY A 145 -2.63 -8.40 27.14
CA GLY A 145 -3.59 -8.53 26.02
C GLY A 145 -4.47 -7.29 25.86
N VAL A 146 -4.94 -6.70 26.98
CA VAL A 146 -5.74 -5.47 26.96
C VAL A 146 -4.90 -4.28 26.50
N LEU A 147 -3.69 -4.08 27.03
CA LEU A 147 -2.81 -3.00 26.59
C LEU A 147 -2.50 -3.10 25.11
N TYR A 148 -2.07 -4.26 24.65
CA TYR A 148 -1.77 -4.49 23.24
C TYR A 148 -3.02 -4.29 22.35
N GLY A 149 -4.16 -4.85 22.73
CA GLY A 149 -5.41 -4.69 21.99
C GLY A 149 -5.86 -3.24 21.88
N VAL A 150 -5.78 -2.47 22.97
CA VAL A 150 -6.11 -1.02 22.97
C VAL A 150 -5.17 -0.23 22.05
N ASN A 151 -3.87 -0.53 22.08
CA ASN A 151 -2.89 0.11 21.19
C ASN A 151 -3.19 -0.19 19.70
N VAL A 152 -3.47 -1.46 19.40
CA VAL A 152 -3.83 -1.89 18.03
C VAL A 152 -5.14 -1.26 17.56
N LEU A 153 -6.15 -1.11 18.44
CA LEU A 153 -7.37 -0.37 18.11
C LEU A 153 -7.11 1.12 17.87
N GLY A 154 -6.20 1.72 18.61
CA GLY A 154 -5.69 3.07 18.34
C GLY A 154 -5.05 3.13 16.96
N ALA A 155 -4.17 2.18 16.66
CA ALA A 155 -3.53 2.03 15.36
C ALA A 155 -4.54 1.90 14.22
N ALA A 156 -5.60 1.09 14.38
CA ALA A 156 -6.68 0.97 13.42
C ALA A 156 -7.38 2.32 13.16
N THR A 157 -7.66 3.05 14.24
CA THR A 157 -8.25 4.40 14.15
C THR A 157 -7.35 5.36 13.40
N GLY A 158 -6.03 5.36 13.69
CA GLY A 158 -5.05 6.17 12.98
C GLY A 158 -4.95 5.84 11.50
N ALA A 159 -4.95 4.55 11.16
CA ALA A 159 -4.93 4.08 9.78
C ALA A 159 -6.15 4.54 8.96
N LEU A 160 -7.33 4.58 9.58
CA LEU A 160 -8.55 5.08 8.94
C LEU A 160 -8.55 6.61 8.83
N LEU A 161 -8.28 7.30 9.94
CA LEU A 161 -8.33 8.76 9.99
C LEU A 161 -7.28 9.42 9.09
N ALA A 162 -6.11 8.80 8.93
CA ALA A 162 -5.04 9.37 8.12
C ALA A 162 -5.49 9.72 6.70
N PRO A 163 -5.97 8.79 5.84
CA PRO A 163 -6.40 9.12 4.48
C PRO A 163 -7.77 9.82 4.45
N TRP A 164 -8.76 9.38 5.25
CA TRP A 164 -10.13 9.86 5.14
C TRP A 164 -10.33 11.29 5.66
N VAL A 165 -9.54 11.71 6.65
CA VAL A 165 -9.70 13.00 7.31
C VAL A 165 -8.42 13.83 7.25
N LEU A 166 -7.32 13.30 7.80
CA LEU A 166 -6.14 14.14 8.07
C LEU A 166 -5.44 14.55 6.77
N VAL A 167 -5.07 13.61 5.91
CA VAL A 167 -4.41 13.94 4.63
C VAL A 167 -5.36 14.68 3.70
N ARG A 168 -6.62 14.27 3.65
CA ARG A 168 -7.65 14.89 2.82
C ARG A 168 -7.80 16.39 3.10
N PHE A 169 -7.84 16.80 4.36
CA PHE A 169 -8.13 18.19 4.76
C PHE A 169 -6.90 18.97 5.21
N LEU A 170 -5.88 18.31 5.76
CA LEU A 170 -4.71 18.96 6.35
C LEU A 170 -3.40 18.69 5.56
N GLY A 171 -3.43 17.79 4.58
CA GLY A 171 -2.22 17.34 3.88
C GLY A 171 -1.35 16.44 4.75
N LEU A 172 -0.19 16.04 4.22
CA LEU A 172 0.73 15.13 4.92
C LEU A 172 1.37 15.80 6.15
N GLU A 173 1.75 17.06 6.06
CA GLU A 173 2.33 17.79 7.20
C GLU A 173 1.32 17.96 8.34
N GLY A 174 0.08 18.38 8.03
CA GLY A 174 -0.99 18.52 9.02
C GLY A 174 -1.37 17.20 9.67
N ALA A 175 -1.35 16.09 8.92
CA ALA A 175 -1.56 14.75 9.44
C ALA A 175 -0.45 14.37 10.45
N ALA A 176 0.82 14.58 10.12
CA ALA A 176 1.94 14.33 11.01
C ALA A 176 1.86 15.18 12.30
N LEU A 177 1.52 16.46 12.19
CA LEU A 177 1.34 17.34 13.34
C LEU A 177 0.18 16.90 14.25
N THR A 178 -0.91 16.38 13.68
CA THR A 178 -2.00 15.78 14.46
C THR A 178 -1.52 14.58 15.27
N GLY A 179 -0.72 13.70 14.66
CA GLY A 179 -0.06 12.60 15.36
C GLY A 179 0.87 13.11 16.48
N THR A 180 1.63 14.20 16.24
CA THR A 180 2.47 14.84 17.27
C THR A 180 1.65 15.25 18.47
N VAL A 181 0.51 15.91 18.27
CA VAL A 181 -0.39 16.29 19.38
C VAL A 181 -0.87 15.06 20.14
N ALA A 182 -1.23 13.97 19.45
CA ALA A 182 -1.63 12.72 20.10
C ALA A 182 -0.51 12.13 20.99
N ASN A 183 0.74 12.13 20.53
CA ASN A 183 1.89 11.71 21.34
C ASN A 183 2.13 12.61 22.57
N LEU A 184 2.01 13.93 22.41
CA LEU A 184 2.16 14.86 23.53
C LEU A 184 1.08 14.63 24.61
N VAL A 185 -0.17 14.39 24.18
CA VAL A 185 -1.27 14.04 25.10
C VAL A 185 -1.00 12.69 25.77
N ALA A 186 -0.50 11.70 25.04
CA ALA A 186 -0.13 10.39 25.58
C ALA A 186 1.00 10.52 26.64
N ALA A 187 2.03 11.33 26.36
CA ALA A 187 3.11 11.61 27.30
C ALA A 187 2.60 12.29 28.58
N ALA A 188 1.76 13.33 28.43
CA ALA A 188 1.16 14.03 29.57
C ALA A 188 0.27 13.10 30.42
N ALA A 189 -0.54 12.26 29.78
CA ALA A 189 -1.38 11.28 30.46
C ALA A 189 -0.55 10.25 31.25
N ALA A 190 0.56 9.78 30.69
CA ALA A 190 1.47 8.86 31.38
C ALA A 190 2.14 9.51 32.60
N LEU A 191 2.59 10.76 32.49
CA LEU A 191 3.16 11.52 33.61
C LEU A 191 2.12 11.73 34.71
N ALA A 192 0.89 12.13 34.34
CA ALA A 192 -0.21 12.31 35.32
C ALA A 192 -0.55 11.00 36.06
N ALA A 193 -0.53 9.86 35.33
CA ALA A 193 -0.73 8.54 35.93
C ALA A 193 0.40 8.20 36.92
N GLY A 194 1.66 8.54 36.58
CA GLY A 194 2.83 8.34 37.43
C GLY A 194 2.82 9.17 38.73
N HIS A 195 2.27 10.39 38.68
CA HIS A 195 2.11 11.25 39.88
C HIS A 195 1.01 10.75 40.81
N ARG A 196 -0.05 10.13 40.31
CA ARG A 196 -1.15 9.58 41.13
C ARG A 196 -0.83 8.25 41.80
N ALA A 197 0.24 7.56 41.37
CA ALA A 197 0.67 6.31 41.98
C ALA A 197 1.34 6.62 43.32
N ALA A 198 0.76 6.11 44.43
CA ALA A 198 1.21 6.39 45.80
C ALA A 198 2.65 5.90 46.10
N PRO A 199 3.41 6.56 47.00
CA PRO A 199 4.78 6.15 47.39
C PRO A 199 4.90 4.74 47.98
N ALA A 200 3.82 4.21 48.54
CA ALA A 200 3.78 2.88 49.19
C ALA A 200 4.09 1.71 48.20
N ASP A 201 3.96 1.91 46.89
CA ASP A 201 4.18 0.86 45.88
C ASP A 201 5.68 0.47 45.71
N GLU A 202 6.63 1.30 46.10
CA GLU A 202 8.08 0.94 46.03
C GLU A 202 8.55 0.04 47.13
N ALA A 203 7.91 0.06 48.31
CA ALA A 203 8.25 -0.80 49.42
C ALA A 203 7.72 -2.24 49.25
N ALA A 204 6.53 -2.38 48.64
CA ALA A 204 5.92 -3.69 48.40
C ALA A 204 6.67 -4.56 47.36
N THR A 205 7.43 -3.93 46.45
CA THR A 205 8.24 -4.67 45.46
C THR A 205 9.54 -5.24 45.99
N ARG A 206 9.92 -4.95 47.25
CA ARG A 206 11.14 -5.45 47.88
C ARG A 206 10.96 -6.72 48.74
N VAL A 207 9.72 -7.16 48.96
CA VAL A 207 9.48 -8.43 49.65
C VAL A 207 9.62 -9.55 48.62
N PRO A 208 10.60 -10.45 48.75
CA PRO A 208 10.66 -11.66 47.94
C PRO A 208 9.40 -12.47 48.23
N SER A 209 8.47 -12.52 47.28
CA SER A 209 7.37 -13.45 47.41
C SER A 209 7.92 -14.88 47.47
N PRO A 210 7.40 -15.74 48.38
CA PRO A 210 7.79 -17.15 48.36
C PRO A 210 7.59 -17.71 46.95
N PRO A 211 8.44 -18.66 46.52
CA PRO A 211 8.34 -19.21 45.18
C PRO A 211 6.93 -19.77 45.01
N ALA A 212 6.09 -19.00 44.33
CA ALA A 212 4.75 -19.44 43.96
C ALA A 212 4.87 -20.72 43.16
N ALA A 213 4.07 -21.73 43.52
CA ALA A 213 3.98 -22.95 42.74
C ALA A 213 3.86 -22.56 41.25
N ARG A 214 4.78 -23.05 40.42
CA ARG A 214 4.83 -22.70 39.01
C ARG A 214 3.41 -22.88 38.42
N PRO A 215 2.81 -21.84 37.84
CA PRO A 215 1.50 -21.99 37.23
C PRO A 215 1.52 -23.17 36.24
N VAL A 216 0.51 -24.01 36.28
CA VAL A 216 0.37 -25.13 35.37
C VAL A 216 0.46 -24.58 33.93
N GLY A 217 1.49 -25.01 33.18
CA GLY A 217 1.68 -24.60 31.79
C GLY A 217 2.82 -23.63 31.49
N VAL A 218 3.64 -23.22 32.51
CA VAL A 218 4.82 -22.37 32.25
C VAL A 218 5.91 -23.14 31.51
N LEU A 219 6.39 -22.55 30.41
CA LEU A 219 7.39 -23.14 29.54
C LEU A 219 8.78 -23.23 30.23
N SER A 220 9.44 -24.38 30.07
CA SER A 220 10.86 -24.48 30.38
C SER A 220 11.68 -23.54 29.45
N PRO A 221 12.92 -23.13 29.84
CA PRO A 221 13.74 -22.26 28.98
C PRO A 221 13.98 -22.79 27.56
N GLY A 222 14.08 -24.10 27.38
CA GLY A 222 14.19 -24.71 26.06
C GLY A 222 12.89 -24.63 25.29
N SER A 223 11.74 -24.84 25.95
CA SER A 223 10.42 -24.66 25.33
C SER A 223 10.13 -23.21 24.98
N PHE A 224 10.58 -22.23 25.80
CA PHE A 224 10.39 -20.79 25.50
C PHE A 224 11.04 -20.40 24.18
N ARG A 225 12.26 -20.88 23.88
CA ARG A 225 12.93 -20.62 22.59
C ARG A 225 12.15 -21.19 21.40
N LEU A 226 11.64 -22.43 21.54
CA LEU A 226 10.84 -23.06 20.49
C LEU A 226 9.56 -22.24 20.21
N TRP A 227 8.84 -21.85 21.24
CA TRP A 227 7.61 -21.08 21.08
C TRP A 227 7.85 -19.65 20.59
N THR A 228 8.97 -19.04 20.96
CA THR A 228 9.43 -17.77 20.40
C THR A 228 9.66 -17.89 18.89
N LEU A 229 10.29 -19.00 18.44
CA LEU A 229 10.45 -19.28 17.01
C LEU A 229 9.11 -19.51 16.31
N LEU A 230 8.20 -20.30 16.90
CA LEU A 230 6.85 -20.49 16.33
C LEU A 230 6.07 -19.19 16.22
N TYR A 231 6.28 -18.27 17.17
CA TYR A 231 5.67 -16.95 17.11
C TYR A 231 6.32 -16.05 16.05
N ALA A 232 7.61 -16.19 15.80
CA ALA A 232 8.27 -15.56 14.65
C ALA A 232 7.70 -16.10 13.31
N LEU A 233 7.49 -17.39 13.19
CA LEU A 233 6.84 -18.02 12.03
C LEU A 233 5.39 -17.52 11.86
N SER A 234 4.65 -17.34 12.96
CA SER A 234 3.32 -16.75 12.94
C SER A 234 3.34 -15.31 12.41
N GLY A 235 4.35 -14.51 12.78
CA GLY A 235 4.56 -13.16 12.24
C GLY A 235 4.87 -13.17 10.75
N PHE A 236 5.74 -14.09 10.31
CA PHE A 236 6.01 -14.27 8.88
C PHE A 236 4.72 -14.56 8.09
N LEU A 237 3.94 -15.53 8.57
CA LEU A 237 2.64 -15.87 7.97
C LEU A 237 1.69 -14.68 7.93
N ALA A 238 1.55 -13.96 9.06
CA ALA A 238 0.64 -12.85 9.20
C ALA A 238 0.89 -11.74 8.17
N LEU A 239 2.15 -11.29 8.04
CA LEU A 239 2.47 -10.19 7.13
C LEU A 239 2.55 -10.64 5.66
N SER A 240 2.94 -11.90 5.42
CA SER A 240 2.85 -12.49 4.07
C SER A 240 1.40 -12.55 3.57
N LEU A 241 0.45 -12.95 4.42
CA LEU A 241 -0.98 -12.95 4.09
C LEU A 241 -1.52 -11.52 3.93
N GLU A 242 -1.10 -10.57 4.78
CA GLU A 242 -1.49 -9.16 4.67
C GLU A 242 -1.15 -8.58 3.29
N ILE A 243 0.06 -8.82 2.79
CA ILE A 243 0.48 -8.38 1.44
C ILE A 243 -0.36 -9.05 0.35
N ALA A 244 -0.62 -10.35 0.47
CA ALA A 244 -1.46 -11.07 -0.49
C ALA A 244 -2.92 -10.57 -0.47
N TRP A 245 -3.49 -10.31 0.71
CA TRP A 245 -4.83 -9.72 0.84
C TRP A 245 -4.88 -8.29 0.34
N PHE A 246 -3.84 -7.50 0.61
CA PHE A 246 -3.76 -6.14 0.08
C PHE A 246 -3.79 -6.15 -1.46
N ARG A 247 -3.04 -7.05 -2.10
CA ARG A 247 -3.06 -7.23 -3.56
C ARG A 247 -4.46 -7.62 -4.07
N LEU A 248 -5.15 -8.54 -3.40
CA LEU A 248 -6.53 -8.90 -3.75
C LEU A 248 -7.49 -7.71 -3.62
N MET A 249 -7.33 -6.95 -2.54
CA MET A 249 -8.15 -5.75 -2.31
C MET A 249 -7.86 -4.65 -3.32
N GLU A 250 -6.58 -4.40 -3.64
CA GLU A 250 -6.17 -3.42 -4.63
C GLU A 250 -6.90 -3.60 -5.96
N VAL A 251 -6.95 -4.84 -6.45
CA VAL A 251 -7.68 -5.20 -7.67
C VAL A 251 -9.20 -5.18 -7.44
N GLY A 252 -9.67 -5.80 -6.36
CA GLY A 252 -11.09 -5.97 -6.09
C GLY A 252 -11.87 -4.67 -5.88
N VAL A 253 -11.22 -3.63 -5.31
CA VAL A 253 -11.85 -2.31 -5.09
C VAL A 253 -11.35 -1.24 -6.06
N LYS A 254 -10.51 -1.60 -7.05
CA LYS A 254 -9.93 -0.67 -8.04
C LYS A 254 -9.21 0.49 -7.34
N SER A 255 -8.16 0.20 -6.65
CA SER A 255 -7.37 1.00 -5.68
C SER A 255 -7.54 2.52 -5.73
N THR A 256 -8.02 3.09 -4.63
CA THR A 256 -8.07 4.54 -4.39
C THR A 256 -7.10 4.93 -3.26
N ALA A 257 -6.92 6.24 -3.04
CA ALA A 257 -6.15 6.77 -1.91
C ALA A 257 -6.58 6.24 -0.54
N TYR A 258 -7.81 5.76 -0.43
CA TYR A 258 -8.43 5.27 0.81
C TYR A 258 -8.24 3.77 1.04
N THR A 259 -7.91 3.00 -0.02
CA THR A 259 -7.87 1.54 0.02
C THR A 259 -6.90 1.03 1.06
N PHE A 260 -5.65 1.50 1.03
CA PHE A 260 -4.61 1.05 1.96
C PHE A 260 -5.01 1.27 3.43
N GLY A 261 -5.39 2.49 3.79
CA GLY A 261 -5.73 2.83 5.18
C GLY A 261 -6.97 2.09 5.68
N THR A 262 -7.97 1.86 4.82
CA THR A 262 -9.20 1.15 5.21
C THR A 262 -8.96 -0.34 5.39
N VAL A 263 -8.22 -0.98 4.48
CA VAL A 263 -7.83 -2.39 4.60
C VAL A 263 -7.00 -2.61 5.87
N LEU A 264 -6.01 -1.75 6.11
CA LEU A 264 -5.17 -1.80 7.30
C LEU A 264 -5.99 -1.57 8.59
N CYS A 265 -6.95 -0.63 8.57
CA CYS A 265 -7.87 -0.41 9.69
C CYS A 265 -8.62 -1.70 10.05
N LEU A 266 -9.25 -2.35 9.08
CA LEU A 266 -10.05 -3.57 9.31
C LEU A 266 -9.19 -4.75 9.76
N TYR A 267 -7.99 -4.88 9.20
CA TYR A 267 -7.00 -5.85 9.65
C TYR A 267 -6.65 -5.64 11.14
N LEU A 268 -6.31 -4.42 11.51
CA LEU A 268 -5.96 -4.05 12.89
C LEU A 268 -7.16 -4.12 13.84
N LEU A 269 -8.37 -3.81 13.38
CA LEU A 269 -9.58 -3.99 14.18
C LEU A 269 -9.79 -5.46 14.55
N GLY A 270 -9.63 -6.38 13.61
CA GLY A 270 -9.69 -7.82 13.87
C GLY A 270 -8.62 -8.26 14.88
N LEU A 271 -7.36 -7.85 14.64
CA LEU A 271 -6.23 -8.15 15.51
C LEU A 271 -6.42 -7.58 16.93
N GLY A 272 -6.85 -6.32 17.04
CA GLY A 272 -7.10 -5.64 18.30
C GLY A 272 -8.24 -6.28 19.09
N ALA A 273 -9.38 -6.53 18.45
CA ALA A 273 -10.52 -7.23 19.04
C ALA A 273 -10.14 -8.63 19.52
N GLY A 274 -9.44 -9.39 18.66
CA GLY A 274 -8.90 -10.70 19.01
C GLY A 274 -7.96 -10.67 20.22
N SER A 275 -7.09 -9.65 20.31
CA SER A 275 -6.16 -9.49 21.42
C SER A 275 -6.87 -9.13 22.74
N LEU A 276 -7.89 -8.28 22.70
CA LEU A 276 -8.72 -7.96 23.86
C LEU A 276 -9.45 -9.21 24.37
N VAL A 277 -10.16 -9.91 23.48
CA VAL A 277 -10.91 -11.13 23.81
C VAL A 277 -9.94 -12.22 24.29
N GLY A 278 -8.83 -12.41 23.60
CA GLY A 278 -7.78 -13.38 23.92
C GLY A 278 -7.17 -13.10 25.31
N GLY A 279 -6.82 -11.84 25.61
CA GLY A 279 -6.33 -11.44 26.92
C GLY A 279 -7.33 -11.72 28.04
N CYS A 280 -8.60 -11.33 27.86
CA CYS A 280 -9.66 -11.57 28.86
C CYS A 280 -9.98 -13.06 29.08
N ARG A 281 -9.85 -13.89 28.02
CA ARG A 281 -10.12 -15.35 28.10
C ARG A 281 -8.89 -16.18 28.48
N ALA A 282 -7.68 -15.62 28.37
CA ALA A 282 -6.42 -16.33 28.58
C ALA A 282 -6.34 -17.00 29.96
N GLU A 283 -6.85 -16.36 31.00
CA GLU A 283 -6.85 -16.91 32.37
C GLU A 283 -7.62 -18.22 32.50
N ARG A 284 -8.63 -18.44 31.63
CA ARG A 284 -9.50 -19.63 31.61
C ARG A 284 -8.93 -20.76 30.75
N LEU A 285 -7.87 -20.52 29.99
CA LEU A 285 -7.28 -21.54 29.14
C LEU A 285 -6.48 -22.56 29.95
N ALA A 286 -6.95 -23.81 29.98
CA ALA A 286 -6.23 -24.91 30.64
C ALA A 286 -4.97 -25.32 29.88
N ARG A 287 -5.00 -25.25 28.54
CA ARG A 287 -3.89 -25.65 27.65
C ARG A 287 -3.58 -24.55 26.63
N PRO A 288 -2.97 -23.43 27.07
CA PRO A 288 -2.82 -22.24 26.22
C PRO A 288 -1.95 -22.47 24.98
N LEU A 289 -0.97 -23.39 25.04
CA LEU A 289 -0.10 -23.71 23.91
C LEU A 289 -0.86 -24.49 22.83
N GLU A 290 -1.71 -25.42 23.24
CA GLU A 290 -2.56 -26.16 22.28
C GLU A 290 -3.57 -25.22 21.63
N ALA A 291 -4.17 -24.31 22.40
CA ALA A 291 -5.06 -23.28 21.89
C ALA A 291 -4.37 -22.38 20.87
N PHE A 292 -3.13 -21.95 21.12
CA PHE A 292 -2.34 -21.19 20.16
C PHE A 292 -2.20 -21.94 18.81
N LEU A 293 -1.79 -23.21 18.86
CA LEU A 293 -1.63 -24.01 17.65
C LEU A 293 -2.96 -24.22 16.90
N ASP A 294 -4.04 -24.45 17.64
CA ASP A 294 -5.38 -24.60 17.06
C ASP A 294 -5.85 -23.28 16.39
N TYR A 295 -5.57 -22.11 16.99
CA TYR A 295 -5.85 -20.82 16.35
C TYR A 295 -5.02 -20.61 15.08
N GLN A 296 -3.73 -21.01 15.07
CA GLN A 296 -2.90 -20.89 13.88
C GLN A 296 -3.37 -21.80 12.74
N LEU A 297 -3.77 -23.06 13.04
CA LEU A 297 -4.32 -23.97 12.05
C LEU A 297 -5.66 -23.48 11.46
N LEU A 298 -6.54 -22.97 12.32
CA LEU A 298 -7.80 -22.39 11.88
C LEU A 298 -7.59 -21.11 11.04
N LEU A 299 -6.62 -20.26 11.44
CA LEU A 299 -6.23 -19.08 10.69
C LEU A 299 -5.82 -19.44 9.25
N VAL A 300 -4.91 -20.40 9.12
CA VAL A 300 -4.42 -20.85 7.81
C VAL A 300 -5.55 -21.43 6.95
N ALA A 301 -6.42 -22.24 7.55
CA ALA A 301 -7.57 -22.81 6.88
C ALA A 301 -8.57 -21.73 6.41
N CYS A 302 -8.91 -20.76 7.29
CA CYS A 302 -9.82 -19.67 6.95
C CYS A 302 -9.23 -18.74 5.88
N ALA A 303 -7.93 -18.43 5.96
CA ALA A 303 -7.25 -17.60 4.97
C ALA A 303 -7.32 -18.22 3.56
N GLY A 304 -7.03 -19.53 3.45
CA GLY A 304 -7.15 -20.24 2.18
C GLY A 304 -8.59 -20.38 1.70
N ALA A 305 -9.51 -20.74 2.60
CA ALA A 305 -10.93 -20.90 2.28
C ALA A 305 -11.57 -19.60 1.78
N ALA A 306 -11.20 -18.45 2.35
CA ALA A 306 -11.69 -17.15 1.90
C ALA A 306 -11.30 -16.85 0.45
N VAL A 307 -10.05 -17.11 0.07
CA VAL A 307 -9.59 -16.93 -1.31
C VAL A 307 -10.28 -17.95 -2.25
N ALA A 308 -10.44 -19.21 -1.83
CA ALA A 308 -11.14 -20.21 -2.60
C ALA A 308 -12.61 -19.83 -2.84
N LEU A 309 -13.28 -19.26 -1.82
CA LEU A 309 -14.65 -18.74 -1.92
C LEU A 309 -14.77 -17.60 -2.92
N VAL A 310 -13.89 -16.58 -2.81
CA VAL A 310 -13.89 -15.43 -3.73
C VAL A 310 -13.75 -15.88 -5.18
N ALA A 311 -12.91 -16.86 -5.44
CA ALA A 311 -12.71 -17.38 -6.80
C ALA A 311 -13.78 -18.39 -7.26
N GLY A 312 -14.34 -19.17 -6.35
CA GLY A 312 -15.19 -20.32 -6.66
C GLY A 312 -16.70 -20.08 -6.66
N LEU A 313 -17.19 -19.01 -5.98
CA LEU A 313 -18.63 -18.77 -5.93
C LEU A 313 -19.20 -18.36 -7.30
N PRO A 314 -20.35 -18.96 -7.72
CA PRO A 314 -20.95 -18.62 -9.01
C PRO A 314 -21.33 -17.14 -9.11
N PRO A 315 -21.16 -16.48 -10.29
CA PRO A 315 -21.56 -15.09 -10.50
C PRO A 315 -23.04 -14.83 -10.26
N ALA A 316 -23.89 -15.85 -10.45
CA ALA A 316 -25.34 -15.77 -10.27
C ALA A 316 -25.78 -15.66 -8.79
N THR A 317 -24.90 -15.87 -7.82
CA THR A 317 -25.25 -15.67 -6.41
C THR A 317 -25.47 -14.18 -6.12
N PRO A 318 -26.51 -13.78 -5.37
CA PRO A 318 -26.85 -12.37 -5.18
C PRO A 318 -25.70 -11.50 -4.65
N VAL A 319 -24.85 -12.05 -3.77
CA VAL A 319 -23.68 -11.35 -3.24
C VAL A 319 -22.63 -11.10 -4.33
N TYR A 320 -22.37 -12.11 -5.18
CA TYR A 320 -21.33 -12.02 -6.19
C TYR A 320 -21.81 -11.41 -7.50
N ALA A 321 -23.09 -11.47 -7.82
CA ALA A 321 -23.64 -10.81 -9.02
C ALA A 321 -23.28 -9.32 -9.03
N TRP A 322 -23.51 -8.64 -7.88
CA TRP A 322 -23.17 -7.23 -7.76
C TRP A 322 -21.64 -6.97 -7.89
N PHE A 323 -20.79 -7.77 -7.23
CA PHE A 323 -19.33 -7.64 -7.37
C PHE A 323 -18.86 -7.95 -8.78
N PHE A 324 -19.45 -8.96 -9.41
CA PHE A 324 -19.10 -9.33 -10.78
C PHE A 324 -19.43 -8.20 -11.76
N ASP A 325 -20.59 -7.58 -11.63
CA ASP A 325 -20.99 -6.42 -12.43
C ASP A 325 -20.08 -5.23 -12.14
N TYR A 326 -19.74 -4.98 -10.88
CA TYR A 326 -18.80 -3.92 -10.49
C TYR A 326 -17.43 -4.10 -11.14
N TRP A 327 -16.89 -5.32 -11.18
CA TRP A 327 -15.60 -5.58 -11.81
C TRP A 327 -15.62 -5.45 -13.33
N ARG A 328 -16.75 -5.67 -13.97
CA ARG A 328 -16.93 -5.52 -15.42
C ARG A 328 -17.15 -4.07 -15.85
N GLN A 329 -17.77 -3.25 -15.01
CA GLN A 329 -18.06 -1.85 -15.33
C GLN A 329 -16.77 -1.02 -15.47
N ASP A 330 -16.78 -0.09 -16.44
CA ASP A 330 -15.94 1.09 -16.41
C ASP A 330 -16.49 2.01 -15.32
N PRO A 331 -15.81 2.84 -14.82
CA PRO A 331 -14.86 3.06 -13.79
C PRO A 331 -15.48 3.32 -12.41
N PHE A 332 -14.64 3.56 -11.52
CA PHE A 332 -14.70 4.34 -10.30
C PHE A 332 -15.97 4.35 -9.47
N PHE A 333 -15.74 3.87 -8.32
CA PHE A 333 -16.30 4.42 -7.11
C PHE A 333 -15.91 5.91 -7.03
N HIS A 334 -16.71 6.80 -7.59
CA HIS A 334 -16.51 8.24 -7.44
C HIS A 334 -16.85 8.62 -5.99
N LEU A 335 -15.83 9.02 -5.23
CA LEU A 335 -16.01 9.79 -4.01
C LEU A 335 -16.40 11.23 -4.42
N GLY A 336 -17.58 11.37 -5.03
CA GLY A 336 -18.21 12.63 -5.44
C GLY A 336 -19.41 12.95 -4.60
N ALA A 337 -20.27 13.87 -5.06
CA ALA A 337 -21.47 14.31 -4.37
C ALA A 337 -22.51 13.19 -4.11
N ASP A 338 -22.45 12.11 -4.90
CA ASP A 338 -23.40 10.98 -4.85
C ASP A 338 -22.73 9.73 -4.26
N TRP A 339 -22.47 9.76 -2.96
CA TRP A 339 -21.92 8.63 -2.23
C TRP A 339 -22.91 7.47 -2.17
N ASP A 340 -22.66 6.38 -2.91
CA ASP A 340 -23.33 5.10 -2.68
C ASP A 340 -22.75 4.43 -1.43
N VAL A 341 -23.38 4.69 -0.27
CA VAL A 341 -23.01 4.10 1.03
C VAL A 341 -23.06 2.58 0.98
N GLY A 342 -23.98 2.02 0.18
CA GLY A 342 -24.11 0.57 0.01
C GLY A 342 -22.89 -0.03 -0.72
N ALA A 343 -22.44 0.60 -1.80
CA ALA A 343 -21.23 0.19 -2.51
C ALA A 343 -19.98 0.33 -1.63
N LEU A 344 -19.88 1.44 -0.88
CA LEU A 344 -18.80 1.68 0.06
C LEU A 344 -18.70 0.59 1.13
N ALA A 345 -19.84 0.25 1.74
CA ALA A 345 -19.91 -0.81 2.75
C ALA A 345 -19.53 -2.18 2.16
N ARG A 346 -19.98 -2.50 0.94
CA ARG A 346 -19.65 -3.78 0.29
C ARG A 346 -18.16 -3.89 -0.04
N LEU A 347 -17.57 -2.85 -0.61
CA LEU A 347 -16.16 -2.84 -1.06
C LEU A 347 -15.18 -2.69 0.08
N TYR A 348 -15.46 -1.78 1.01
CA TYR A 348 -14.50 -1.39 2.05
C TYR A 348 -14.79 -1.99 3.43
N ALA A 349 -15.90 -2.73 3.62
CA ALA A 349 -16.16 -3.46 4.84
C ALA A 349 -16.44 -4.94 4.59
N LEU A 350 -17.46 -5.31 3.80
CA LEU A 350 -17.86 -6.70 3.67
C LEU A 350 -16.79 -7.57 2.96
N LEU A 351 -16.22 -7.10 1.86
CA LEU A 351 -15.21 -7.85 1.12
C LEU A 351 -13.95 -8.10 1.96
N PRO A 352 -13.31 -7.07 2.59
CA PRO A 352 -12.16 -7.32 3.46
C PRO A 352 -12.51 -8.18 4.68
N LEU A 353 -13.65 -7.98 5.33
CA LEU A 353 -14.06 -8.83 6.46
C LEU A 353 -14.26 -10.29 6.05
N ALA A 354 -14.79 -10.55 4.85
CA ALA A 354 -14.92 -11.89 4.31
C ALA A 354 -13.55 -12.55 4.02
N LEU A 355 -12.57 -11.76 3.55
CA LEU A 355 -11.23 -12.25 3.22
C LEU A 355 -10.38 -12.52 4.46
N PHE A 356 -10.34 -11.60 5.41
CA PHE A 356 -9.37 -11.66 6.51
C PHE A 356 -9.93 -11.32 7.90
N GLY A 357 -11.22 -11.03 8.05
CA GLY A 357 -11.78 -10.71 9.37
C GLY A 357 -11.59 -11.83 10.39
N VAL A 358 -11.94 -13.08 10.05
CA VAL A 358 -11.73 -14.23 10.95
C VAL A 358 -10.23 -14.50 11.19
N PRO A 359 -9.37 -14.58 10.15
CA PRO A 359 -7.94 -14.76 10.34
C PRO A 359 -7.30 -13.73 11.29
N THR A 360 -7.63 -12.45 11.18
CA THR A 360 -7.03 -11.38 12.01
C THR A 360 -7.48 -11.46 13.47
N VAL A 361 -8.73 -11.83 13.73
CA VAL A 361 -9.21 -12.11 15.11
C VAL A 361 -8.44 -13.30 15.72
N LEU A 362 -8.19 -14.36 14.94
CA LEU A 362 -7.43 -15.53 15.38
C LEU A 362 -5.95 -15.19 15.68
N MET A 363 -5.36 -14.26 14.92
CA MET A 363 -4.02 -13.72 15.23
C MET A 363 -4.00 -13.06 16.60
N GLY A 364 -5.00 -12.23 16.91
CA GLY A 364 -5.12 -11.58 18.22
C GLY A 364 -5.36 -12.56 19.37
N LEU A 365 -6.23 -13.56 19.19
CA LEU A 365 -6.46 -14.62 20.17
C LEU A 365 -5.19 -15.41 20.46
N SER A 366 -4.38 -15.68 19.44
CA SER A 366 -3.08 -16.38 19.56
C SER A 366 -2.11 -15.64 20.46
N PHE A 367 -2.08 -14.30 20.40
CA PHE A 367 -1.23 -13.48 21.26
C PHE A 367 -1.60 -13.66 22.75
N GLY A 368 -2.90 -13.61 23.09
CA GLY A 368 -3.38 -13.81 24.46
C GLY A 368 -3.03 -15.20 25.01
N ALA A 369 -3.22 -16.24 24.21
CA ALA A 369 -2.90 -17.63 24.58
C ALA A 369 -1.39 -17.81 24.82
N LEU A 370 -0.54 -17.24 23.98
CA LEU A 370 0.91 -17.30 24.12
C LEU A 370 1.39 -16.55 25.38
N GLN A 371 0.85 -15.36 25.64
CA GLN A 371 1.19 -14.61 26.88
C GLN A 371 0.83 -15.41 28.14
N ARG A 372 -0.32 -16.11 28.15
CA ARG A 372 -0.69 -17.00 29.25
C ARG A 372 0.31 -18.11 29.49
N ALA A 373 0.88 -18.66 28.44
CA ALA A 373 1.84 -19.76 28.51
C ALA A 373 3.20 -19.34 29.06
N VAL A 374 3.65 -18.09 28.80
CA VAL A 374 5.04 -17.68 29.04
C VAL A 374 5.24 -16.81 30.26
N GLN A 375 4.19 -16.16 30.82
CA GLN A 375 4.31 -15.27 31.94
C GLN A 375 4.35 -16.04 33.24
N ASP A 376 5.45 -15.89 34.01
CA ASP A 376 5.69 -16.57 35.31
C ASP A 376 6.16 -15.64 36.42
N ASP A 377 6.61 -14.42 36.07
CA ASP A 377 7.14 -13.44 37.01
C ASP A 377 6.83 -12.00 36.51
N PRO A 378 6.15 -11.17 37.34
CA PRO A 378 5.85 -9.79 36.99
C PRO A 378 7.11 -8.94 36.71
N ALA A 379 8.23 -9.22 37.39
CA ALA A 379 9.46 -8.47 37.21
C ALA A 379 10.07 -8.66 35.82
N THR A 380 9.88 -9.83 35.22
CA THR A 380 10.41 -10.20 33.89
C THR A 380 9.36 -10.11 32.78
N SER A 381 8.10 -9.79 33.06
CA SER A 381 7.00 -9.76 32.08
C SER A 381 7.29 -8.81 30.93
N GLY A 382 7.81 -7.61 31.17
CA GLY A 382 8.21 -6.67 30.14
C GLY A 382 9.29 -7.24 29.22
N ARG A 383 10.29 -7.95 29.75
CA ARG A 383 11.34 -8.61 28.97
C ARG A 383 10.78 -9.72 28.08
N LYS A 384 9.91 -10.57 28.62
CA LYS A 384 9.31 -11.68 27.87
C LYS A 384 8.42 -11.18 26.73
N VAL A 385 7.60 -10.16 27.00
CA VAL A 385 6.81 -9.49 25.97
C VAL A 385 7.71 -8.89 24.89
N GLY A 386 8.78 -8.20 25.29
CA GLY A 386 9.73 -7.61 24.37
C GLY A 386 10.40 -8.63 23.44
N VAL A 387 10.84 -9.79 23.97
CA VAL A 387 11.44 -10.88 23.19
C VAL A 387 10.42 -11.48 22.22
N LEU A 388 9.21 -11.77 22.68
CA LEU A 388 8.15 -12.33 21.83
C LEU A 388 7.77 -11.38 20.69
N GLN A 389 7.56 -10.09 21.01
CA GLN A 389 7.24 -9.09 20.00
C GLN A 389 8.39 -8.91 19.00
N ALA A 390 9.63 -8.84 19.48
CA ALA A 390 10.79 -8.75 18.59
C ALA A 390 10.88 -9.95 17.64
N ALA A 391 10.63 -11.16 18.13
CA ALA A 391 10.64 -12.36 17.31
C ALA A 391 9.49 -12.38 16.28
N ASN A 392 8.28 -12.01 16.69
CA ASN A 392 7.13 -11.90 15.79
C ASN A 392 7.39 -10.86 14.70
N ILE A 393 7.88 -9.68 15.10
CA ILE A 393 8.18 -8.58 14.17
C ILE A 393 9.34 -8.94 13.23
N ALA A 394 10.37 -9.68 13.69
CA ALA A 394 11.40 -10.22 12.81
C ALA A 394 10.80 -11.16 11.76
N GLY A 395 9.84 -12.00 12.16
CA GLY A 395 9.06 -12.81 11.25
C GLY A 395 8.27 -11.96 10.25
N CYS A 396 7.57 -10.92 10.73
CA CYS A 396 6.83 -9.96 9.88
C CYS A 396 7.74 -9.31 8.83
N THR A 397 8.90 -8.82 9.24
CA THR A 397 9.92 -8.22 8.36
C THR A 397 10.36 -9.21 7.27
N ALA A 398 10.70 -10.43 7.68
CA ALA A 398 11.09 -11.49 6.73
C ALA A 398 9.93 -11.88 5.78
N GLY A 399 8.71 -11.97 6.29
CA GLY A 399 7.51 -12.26 5.51
C GLY A 399 7.19 -11.19 4.47
N SER A 400 7.32 -9.91 4.87
CA SER A 400 7.15 -8.76 3.96
C SER A 400 8.15 -8.82 2.80
N LEU A 401 9.43 -8.96 3.11
CA LEU A 401 10.49 -9.01 2.10
C LEU A 401 10.35 -10.24 1.19
N ALA A 402 10.13 -11.42 1.78
CA ALA A 402 9.98 -12.65 1.00
C ALA A 402 8.77 -12.57 0.06
N THR A 403 7.63 -12.09 0.55
CA THR A 403 6.41 -12.02 -0.25
C THR A 403 6.50 -10.92 -1.31
N GLY A 404 6.88 -9.70 -0.92
CA GLY A 404 6.91 -8.57 -1.84
C GLY A 404 8.03 -8.63 -2.89
N LEU A 405 9.21 -9.20 -2.57
CA LEU A 405 10.35 -9.25 -3.48
C LEU A 405 10.44 -10.55 -4.27
N VAL A 406 9.89 -11.66 -3.77
CA VAL A 406 10.15 -12.99 -4.36
C VAL A 406 8.87 -13.74 -4.69
N LEU A 407 7.95 -13.91 -3.73
CA LEU A 407 6.83 -14.84 -3.93
C LEU A 407 5.82 -14.31 -4.95
N LEU A 408 5.42 -13.03 -4.86
CA LEU A 408 4.48 -12.45 -5.82
C LEU A 408 5.04 -12.47 -7.24
N GLU A 409 6.33 -12.17 -7.42
CA GLU A 409 6.97 -12.18 -8.74
C GLU A 409 7.11 -13.57 -9.33
N ARG A 410 7.41 -14.61 -8.49
CA ARG A 410 7.73 -15.95 -8.96
C ARG A 410 6.52 -16.86 -9.11
N ILE A 411 5.58 -16.79 -8.18
CA ILE A 411 4.45 -17.71 -8.10
C ILE A 411 3.08 -17.01 -8.06
N GLY A 412 3.06 -15.69 -8.05
CA GLY A 412 1.85 -14.87 -8.02
C GLY A 412 1.09 -14.95 -6.71
N THR A 413 -0.04 -14.27 -6.64
CA THR A 413 -0.83 -14.13 -5.40
C THR A 413 -1.46 -15.45 -4.96
N ALA A 414 -2.15 -16.18 -5.86
CA ALA A 414 -2.79 -17.45 -5.50
C ALA A 414 -1.75 -18.52 -5.16
N GLY A 415 -0.62 -18.56 -5.90
CA GLY A 415 0.51 -19.45 -5.61
C GLY A 415 1.12 -19.15 -4.23
N THR A 416 1.27 -17.87 -3.88
CA THR A 416 1.76 -17.43 -2.57
C THR A 416 0.84 -17.91 -1.44
N VAL A 417 -0.48 -17.67 -1.55
CA VAL A 417 -1.45 -18.15 -0.56
C VAL A 417 -1.39 -19.68 -0.43
N ARG A 418 -1.34 -20.39 -1.54
CA ARG A 418 -1.22 -21.87 -1.53
C ARG A 418 0.04 -22.33 -0.82
N LEU A 419 1.19 -21.72 -1.08
CA LEU A 419 2.46 -22.02 -0.41
C LEU A 419 2.37 -21.76 1.09
N LEU A 420 1.80 -20.63 1.51
CA LEU A 420 1.65 -20.29 2.93
C LEU A 420 0.71 -21.26 3.64
N VAL A 421 -0.44 -21.60 3.03
CA VAL A 421 -1.38 -22.59 3.59
C VAL A 421 -0.72 -23.95 3.74
N ALA A 422 0.01 -24.41 2.73
CA ALA A 422 0.68 -25.71 2.78
C ALA A 422 1.82 -25.73 3.80
N ALA A 423 2.77 -24.80 3.71
CA ALA A 423 3.97 -24.79 4.55
C ALA A 423 3.63 -24.61 6.04
N PHE A 424 2.82 -23.61 6.36
CA PHE A 424 2.46 -23.32 7.76
C PHE A 424 1.44 -24.32 8.30
N GLY A 425 0.51 -24.81 7.46
CA GLY A 425 -0.40 -25.90 7.82
C GLY A 425 0.37 -27.15 8.24
N ILE A 426 1.37 -27.58 7.45
CA ILE A 426 2.22 -28.72 7.76
C ILE A 426 3.00 -28.48 9.06
N VAL A 427 3.67 -27.33 9.22
CA VAL A 427 4.46 -27.01 10.42
C VAL A 427 3.59 -27.07 11.68
N PHE A 428 2.44 -26.39 11.69
CA PHE A 428 1.56 -26.35 12.86
C PHE A 428 0.89 -27.72 13.12
N LEU A 429 0.55 -28.51 12.11
CA LEU A 429 0.07 -29.88 12.28
C LEU A 429 1.13 -30.80 12.92
N LEU A 430 2.38 -30.70 12.47
CA LEU A 430 3.48 -31.51 13.01
C LEU A 430 3.76 -31.15 14.48
N VAL A 431 3.81 -29.85 14.82
CA VAL A 431 4.00 -29.43 16.19
C VAL A 431 2.81 -29.85 17.05
N ARG A 432 1.58 -29.73 16.52
CA ARG A 432 0.35 -30.14 17.23
C ARG A 432 0.32 -31.66 17.48
N ALA A 433 0.78 -32.47 16.52
CA ALA A 433 0.92 -33.91 16.69
C ALA A 433 1.90 -34.29 17.80
N ARG A 434 3.02 -33.53 17.93
CA ARG A 434 4.02 -33.76 19.00
C ARG A 434 3.51 -33.35 20.40
N THR A 435 2.57 -32.39 20.48
CA THR A 435 2.04 -31.90 21.76
C THR A 435 0.86 -32.71 22.27
N ALA A 436 0.02 -33.24 21.41
CA ALA A 436 -1.23 -33.93 21.80
C ALA A 436 -1.48 -35.27 21.08
N GLY A 437 -0.51 -35.76 20.28
CA GLY A 437 -0.61 -36.99 19.53
C GLY A 437 -1.51 -36.90 18.28
N LEU A 438 -1.58 -38.00 17.53
CA LEU A 438 -2.42 -38.16 16.33
C LEU A 438 -3.84 -38.52 16.75
N THR A 439 -4.68 -37.53 16.93
CA THR A 439 -6.09 -37.70 17.32
C THR A 439 -7.02 -37.64 16.11
N ARG A 440 -8.29 -38.08 16.28
CA ARG A 440 -9.33 -37.84 15.25
C ARG A 440 -9.47 -36.35 14.90
N ALA A 441 -9.33 -35.46 15.89
CA ALA A 441 -9.36 -34.03 15.66
C ALA A 441 -8.15 -33.53 14.85
N TRP A 442 -6.97 -34.15 14.99
CA TRP A 442 -5.80 -33.88 14.14
C TRP A 442 -6.07 -34.28 12.69
N LEU A 443 -6.64 -35.50 12.46
CA LEU A 443 -7.01 -35.95 11.13
C LEU A 443 -8.03 -35.02 10.47
N ALA A 444 -9.04 -34.58 11.20
CA ALA A 444 -10.04 -33.63 10.70
C ALA A 444 -9.39 -32.29 10.26
N ARG A 445 -8.45 -31.74 11.05
CA ARG A 445 -7.71 -30.52 10.67
C ARG A 445 -6.85 -30.75 9.42
N ALA A 446 -6.16 -31.86 9.33
CA ALA A 446 -5.37 -32.22 8.16
C ALA A 446 -6.25 -32.37 6.91
N ALA A 447 -7.39 -33.03 7.02
CA ALA A 447 -8.37 -33.17 5.93
C ALA A 447 -8.94 -31.79 5.50
N THR A 448 -9.27 -30.92 6.46
CA THR A 448 -9.72 -29.55 6.15
C THR A 448 -8.67 -28.76 5.38
N LEU A 449 -7.41 -28.81 5.81
CA LEU A 449 -6.32 -28.12 5.10
C LEU A 449 -6.09 -28.71 3.70
N ALA A 450 -6.16 -30.02 3.54
CA ALA A 450 -6.05 -30.67 2.24
C ALA A 450 -7.21 -30.23 1.30
N LEU A 451 -8.44 -30.18 1.81
CA LEU A 451 -9.60 -29.69 1.06
C LEU A 451 -9.42 -28.23 0.63
N VAL A 452 -8.96 -27.37 1.53
CA VAL A 452 -8.69 -25.97 1.22
C VAL A 452 -7.60 -25.84 0.14
N LEU A 453 -6.52 -26.60 0.22
CA LEU A 453 -5.45 -26.58 -0.77
C LEU A 453 -5.92 -27.00 -2.17
N VAL A 454 -6.81 -28.00 -2.24
CA VAL A 454 -7.43 -28.45 -3.51
C VAL A 454 -8.39 -27.38 -4.05
N ALA A 455 -9.12 -26.69 -3.19
CA ALA A 455 -10.10 -25.67 -3.57
C ALA A 455 -9.46 -24.34 -3.99
N LEU A 456 -8.17 -24.08 -3.65
CA LEU A 456 -7.50 -22.84 -4.00
C LEU A 456 -7.36 -22.68 -5.53
N PRO A 457 -7.70 -21.49 -6.07
CA PRO A 457 -7.65 -21.21 -7.50
C PRO A 457 -6.22 -21.14 -8.04
N SER A 458 -6.05 -21.25 -9.36
CA SER A 458 -4.84 -20.79 -10.03
C SER A 458 -4.80 -19.24 -10.08
N ASN A 459 -3.62 -18.66 -10.31
CA ASN A 459 -3.52 -17.19 -10.51
C ASN A 459 -4.42 -16.73 -11.66
N ASP A 460 -4.43 -17.44 -12.75
CA ASP A 460 -5.23 -17.14 -13.94
C ASP A 460 -6.74 -17.10 -13.61
N SER A 461 -7.27 -18.13 -12.95
CA SER A 461 -8.68 -18.19 -12.59
C SER A 461 -9.07 -17.11 -11.53
N LEU A 462 -8.18 -16.83 -10.58
CA LEU A 462 -8.38 -15.79 -9.58
C LEU A 462 -8.52 -14.41 -10.22
N TRP A 463 -7.56 -14.05 -11.08
CA TRP A 463 -7.55 -12.73 -11.69
C TRP A 463 -8.62 -12.55 -12.77
N LYS A 464 -8.94 -13.60 -13.55
CA LYS A 464 -10.14 -13.58 -14.42
C LYS A 464 -11.38 -13.22 -13.61
N ARG A 465 -11.56 -13.89 -12.49
CA ARG A 465 -12.71 -13.66 -11.60
C ARG A 465 -12.79 -12.21 -11.12
N LEU A 466 -11.67 -11.67 -10.60
CA LEU A 466 -11.61 -10.32 -10.07
C LEU A 466 -11.64 -9.22 -11.14
N HIS A 467 -11.54 -9.55 -12.41
CA HIS A 467 -11.74 -8.62 -13.53
C HIS A 467 -13.09 -8.82 -14.25
N GLY A 468 -13.99 -9.61 -13.67
CA GLY A 468 -15.32 -9.87 -14.21
C GLY A 468 -15.29 -10.64 -15.54
N VAL A 469 -14.26 -11.46 -15.78
CA VAL A 469 -14.14 -12.29 -16.97
C VAL A 469 -14.94 -13.57 -16.76
N THR A 470 -15.79 -13.91 -17.72
CA THR A 470 -16.60 -15.15 -17.67
C THR A 470 -15.78 -16.36 -18.09
N ALA A 471 -16.19 -17.56 -17.66
CA ALA A 471 -15.58 -18.81 -18.08
C ALA A 471 -15.65 -19.02 -19.61
N ASN A 472 -16.60 -18.35 -20.26
CA ASN A 472 -16.84 -18.45 -21.72
C ASN A 472 -15.96 -17.48 -22.54
N GLU A 473 -15.08 -16.69 -21.92
CA GLU A 473 -14.12 -15.81 -22.58
C GLU A 473 -12.72 -16.45 -22.64
N PRO A 474 -12.46 -17.37 -23.59
CA PRO A 474 -11.22 -18.15 -23.61
C PRO A 474 -9.98 -17.33 -24.00
N ARG A 475 -10.17 -16.15 -24.61
CA ARG A 475 -9.10 -15.30 -25.14
C ARG A 475 -8.71 -14.16 -24.19
N SER A 476 -8.62 -14.44 -22.89
CA SER A 476 -8.16 -13.47 -21.91
C SER A 476 -6.66 -13.63 -21.64
N PHE A 477 -5.93 -12.54 -21.59
CA PHE A 477 -4.50 -12.50 -21.29
C PHE A 477 -4.29 -11.88 -19.92
N ILE A 478 -3.52 -12.54 -19.07
CA ILE A 478 -3.26 -12.12 -17.70
C ILE A 478 -1.76 -12.15 -17.46
N GLY A 479 -1.25 -11.10 -16.86
CA GLY A 479 0.11 -10.99 -16.37
C GLY A 479 0.13 -10.41 -14.97
N GLU A 480 0.70 -11.14 -14.04
CA GLU A 480 0.98 -10.66 -12.69
C GLU A 480 2.49 -10.48 -12.54
N ASP A 481 2.88 -9.36 -11.97
CA ASP A 481 4.25 -9.08 -11.52
C ASP A 481 4.25 -8.49 -10.11
N ALA A 482 5.41 -8.18 -9.56
CA ALA A 482 5.49 -7.58 -8.24
C ALA A 482 4.75 -6.24 -8.12
N SER A 483 4.59 -5.48 -9.20
CA SER A 483 4.01 -4.13 -9.18
C SER A 483 2.53 -4.09 -9.52
N ALA A 484 2.06 -4.95 -10.43
CA ALA A 484 0.69 -4.85 -10.94
C ALA A 484 0.12 -6.21 -11.42
N VAL A 485 -1.19 -6.22 -11.61
CA VAL A 485 -1.93 -7.25 -12.33
C VAL A 485 -2.51 -6.62 -13.58
N SER A 486 -1.99 -7.02 -14.73
CA SER A 486 -2.44 -6.57 -16.05
C SER A 486 -3.36 -7.61 -16.68
N VAL A 487 -4.47 -7.16 -17.24
CA VAL A 487 -5.47 -8.03 -17.90
C VAL A 487 -5.92 -7.41 -19.19
N VAL A 488 -5.90 -8.20 -20.26
CA VAL A 488 -6.42 -7.81 -21.57
C VAL A 488 -7.48 -8.83 -21.97
N VAL A 489 -8.71 -8.34 -22.21
CA VAL A 489 -9.86 -9.20 -22.48
C VAL A 489 -10.68 -8.67 -23.65
N PRO A 490 -11.26 -9.55 -24.48
CA PRO A 490 -12.26 -9.15 -25.47
C PRO A 490 -13.44 -8.47 -24.77
N GLY A 491 -13.92 -7.40 -25.35
CA GLY A 491 -15.11 -6.67 -24.93
C GLY A 491 -16.19 -6.73 -26.00
N VAL A 492 -17.09 -5.75 -25.98
CA VAL A 492 -18.21 -5.65 -26.92
C VAL A 492 -17.71 -5.10 -28.26
N GLU A 493 -18.37 -5.47 -29.37
CA GLU A 493 -18.13 -4.92 -30.71
C GLU A 493 -16.69 -5.08 -31.26
N GLY A 494 -16.01 -6.18 -30.83
CA GLY A 494 -14.64 -6.46 -31.28
C GLY A 494 -13.55 -5.63 -30.61
N ARG A 495 -13.90 -4.77 -29.67
CA ARG A 495 -12.95 -4.00 -28.85
C ARG A 495 -12.38 -4.86 -27.72
N TRP A 496 -11.13 -4.64 -27.39
CA TRP A 496 -10.46 -5.33 -26.28
C TRP A 496 -10.13 -4.32 -25.19
N ARG A 497 -10.48 -4.66 -23.95
CA ARG A 497 -10.24 -3.83 -22.78
C ARG A 497 -8.89 -4.16 -22.20
N VAL A 498 -8.08 -3.14 -21.95
CA VAL A 498 -6.79 -3.20 -21.26
C VAL A 498 -6.95 -2.64 -19.85
N SER A 499 -6.70 -3.47 -18.85
CA SER A 499 -6.87 -3.11 -17.44
C SER A 499 -5.59 -3.37 -16.66
N VAL A 500 -5.29 -2.50 -15.69
CA VAL A 500 -4.21 -2.68 -14.71
C VAL A 500 -4.79 -2.49 -13.30
N ASN A 501 -4.53 -3.43 -12.40
CA ASN A 501 -5.07 -3.47 -11.05
C ASN A 501 -6.61 -3.25 -10.99
N GLY A 502 -7.34 -3.91 -11.90
CA GLY A 502 -8.79 -3.83 -11.98
C GLY A 502 -9.33 -2.56 -12.64
N LEU A 503 -8.49 -1.58 -12.98
CA LEU A 503 -8.87 -0.34 -13.63
C LEU A 503 -8.75 -0.48 -15.15
N PRO A 504 -9.79 -0.21 -15.94
CA PRO A 504 -9.69 -0.11 -17.38
C PRO A 504 -8.96 1.19 -17.75
N HIS A 505 -7.83 1.07 -18.40
CA HIS A 505 -7.01 2.22 -18.80
C HIS A 505 -7.20 2.61 -20.25
N SER A 506 -7.38 1.63 -21.15
CA SER A 506 -7.44 1.87 -22.58
C SER A 506 -8.07 0.69 -23.31
N TRP A 507 -8.25 0.84 -24.62
CA TRP A 507 -8.90 -0.13 -25.48
C TRP A 507 -8.02 -0.46 -26.69
N LEU A 508 -8.34 -1.55 -27.36
CA LEU A 508 -7.85 -1.93 -28.69
C LEU A 508 -9.07 -2.20 -29.60
N PRO A 509 -9.06 -1.79 -30.88
CA PRO A 509 -8.05 -0.97 -31.55
C PRO A 509 -7.94 0.44 -30.98
N PHE A 510 -6.89 1.18 -31.39
CA PHE A 510 -6.64 2.57 -30.98
C PHE A 510 -7.67 3.51 -31.62
N ASP A 511 -8.39 4.30 -30.81
CA ASP A 511 -9.46 5.20 -31.30
C ASP A 511 -9.88 6.28 -30.27
N GLY A 512 -9.07 6.53 -29.25
CA GLY A 512 -9.54 7.31 -28.11
C GLY A 512 -8.74 8.57 -27.80
N ILE A 513 -8.91 9.00 -26.55
CA ILE A 513 -8.21 10.15 -25.97
C ILE A 513 -6.69 9.99 -26.03
N HIS A 514 -6.21 8.75 -25.97
CA HIS A 514 -4.78 8.44 -25.97
C HIS A 514 -4.13 8.73 -27.32
N THR A 515 -4.88 8.57 -28.44
CA THR A 515 -4.45 9.06 -29.77
C THR A 515 -4.24 10.58 -29.75
N LEU A 516 -5.20 11.34 -29.22
CA LEU A 516 -5.08 12.80 -29.11
C LEU A 516 -3.91 13.19 -28.20
N LEU A 517 -3.74 12.48 -27.10
CA LEU A 517 -2.70 12.74 -26.11
C LEU A 517 -1.29 12.60 -26.73
N GLY A 518 -1.08 11.60 -27.59
CA GLY A 518 0.19 11.40 -28.30
C GLY A 518 0.38 12.35 -29.48
N ALA A 519 -0.68 12.54 -30.27
CA ALA A 519 -0.63 13.30 -31.53
C ALA A 519 -0.45 14.81 -31.33
N LEU A 520 -1.22 15.43 -30.41
CA LEU A 520 -1.20 16.88 -30.20
C LEU A 520 0.21 17.45 -30.01
N PRO A 521 1.01 17.03 -29.01
CA PRO A 521 2.35 17.58 -28.87
C PRO A 521 3.26 17.24 -30.04
N ALA A 522 3.09 16.09 -30.71
CA ALA A 522 3.90 15.68 -31.84
C ALA A 522 3.69 16.59 -33.08
N VAL A 523 2.47 17.07 -33.29
CA VAL A 523 2.17 18.00 -34.39
C VAL A 523 2.37 19.48 -34.06
N ILE A 524 2.24 19.84 -32.76
CA ILE A 524 2.52 21.19 -32.25
C ILE A 524 4.02 21.47 -32.29
N HIS A 525 4.85 20.54 -31.84
CA HIS A 525 6.31 20.70 -31.85
C HIS A 525 6.86 20.76 -33.31
N PRO A 526 7.75 21.69 -33.62
CA PRO A 526 8.29 21.86 -34.98
C PRO A 526 8.94 20.58 -35.55
N ALA A 527 9.81 19.93 -34.79
CA ALA A 527 10.54 18.74 -35.19
C ALA A 527 10.89 17.89 -33.95
N PRO A 528 9.96 17.04 -33.44
CA PRO A 528 10.22 16.23 -32.25
C PRO A 528 11.16 15.09 -32.60
N VAL A 529 12.32 15.01 -31.95
CA VAL A 529 13.35 14.00 -32.19
C VAL A 529 13.35 12.96 -31.06
N GLU A 530 13.31 13.40 -29.81
CA GLU A 530 13.32 12.55 -28.63
C GLU A 530 12.07 12.76 -27.78
N ILE A 531 11.29 11.70 -27.64
CA ILE A 531 10.03 11.71 -26.91
C ILE A 531 10.11 10.76 -25.72
N LEU A 532 9.65 11.21 -24.57
CA LEU A 532 9.38 10.38 -23.41
C LEU A 532 7.89 10.24 -23.19
N VAL A 533 7.44 9.00 -22.96
CA VAL A 533 6.06 8.67 -22.57
C VAL A 533 6.09 8.01 -21.19
N VAL A 534 5.34 8.54 -20.25
CA VAL A 534 5.11 7.98 -18.91
C VAL A 534 3.74 7.29 -18.92
N GLY A 535 3.76 5.95 -18.81
CA GLY A 535 2.60 5.06 -18.95
C GLY A 535 2.50 4.46 -20.36
N LEU A 536 2.18 3.17 -20.44
CA LEU A 536 2.02 2.42 -21.70
C LEU A 536 0.54 2.17 -21.99
N GLY A 537 -0.22 1.65 -21.03
CA GLY A 537 -1.60 1.23 -21.25
C GLY A 537 -1.74 0.23 -22.40
N SER A 538 -2.55 0.55 -23.43
CA SER A 538 -2.62 -0.21 -24.70
C SER A 538 -1.42 0.06 -25.62
N GLY A 539 -0.66 1.12 -25.39
CA GLY A 539 0.41 1.61 -26.26
C GLY A 539 -0.02 2.73 -27.19
N GLU A 540 -1.29 3.11 -27.20
CA GLU A 540 -1.88 4.06 -28.13
C GLU A 540 -1.19 5.43 -28.11
N THR A 541 -0.90 5.99 -26.90
CA THR A 541 -0.19 7.27 -26.78
C THR A 541 1.22 7.22 -27.36
N ALA A 542 1.95 6.13 -27.13
CA ALA A 542 3.30 5.97 -27.66
C ALA A 542 3.29 5.79 -29.20
N TRP A 543 2.31 5.04 -29.72
CA TRP A 543 2.08 4.91 -31.16
C TRP A 543 1.75 6.27 -31.79
N ALA A 544 0.80 7.01 -31.24
CA ALA A 544 0.42 8.32 -31.76
C ALA A 544 1.56 9.35 -31.69
N ALA A 545 2.38 9.31 -30.65
CA ALA A 545 3.55 10.17 -30.51
C ALA A 545 4.66 9.87 -31.55
N SER A 546 4.70 8.64 -32.08
CA SER A 546 5.70 8.24 -33.09
C SER A 546 5.35 8.63 -34.52
N CYS A 547 4.24 9.34 -34.75
CA CYS A 547 3.68 9.67 -36.08
C CYS A 547 4.59 10.51 -36.97
N ARG A 548 5.57 11.21 -36.40
CA ARG A 548 6.43 12.13 -37.15
C ARG A 548 7.71 11.42 -37.65
N PRO A 549 8.10 11.66 -38.92
CA PRO A 549 9.31 11.08 -39.48
C PRO A 549 10.59 11.63 -38.85
N GLU A 550 10.55 12.84 -38.24
CA GLU A 550 11.66 13.44 -37.53
C GLU A 550 11.96 12.72 -36.20
N THR A 551 10.98 11.99 -35.64
CA THR A 551 11.12 11.28 -34.37
C THR A 551 12.09 10.11 -34.52
N ARG A 552 13.17 10.13 -33.71
CA ARG A 552 14.21 9.09 -33.69
C ARG A 552 14.05 8.14 -32.51
N THR A 553 13.50 8.63 -31.38
CA THR A 553 13.36 7.83 -30.17
C THR A 553 12.06 8.15 -29.47
N VAL A 554 11.29 7.10 -29.16
CA VAL A 554 10.15 7.16 -28.23
C VAL A 554 10.47 6.22 -27.07
N ARG A 555 10.73 6.79 -25.91
CA ARG A 555 11.03 6.01 -24.71
C ARG A 555 9.79 5.95 -23.82
N VAL A 556 9.37 4.73 -23.46
CA VAL A 556 8.19 4.49 -22.63
C VAL A 556 8.62 3.92 -21.28
N TYR A 557 8.19 4.54 -20.20
CA TYR A 557 8.30 3.99 -18.84
C TYR A 557 6.94 3.47 -18.40
N GLU A 558 6.86 2.18 -18.08
CA GLU A 558 5.66 1.50 -17.62
C GLU A 558 5.91 0.81 -16.28
N ILE A 559 5.05 1.04 -15.30
CA ILE A 559 5.19 0.46 -13.97
C ILE A 559 4.83 -1.03 -13.94
N ALA A 560 3.87 -1.46 -14.77
CA ALA A 560 3.45 -2.85 -14.90
C ALA A 560 4.40 -3.59 -15.86
N ALA A 561 5.38 -4.31 -15.31
CA ALA A 561 6.40 -5.00 -16.09
C ALA A 561 5.83 -6.10 -17.02
N ALA A 562 4.67 -6.67 -16.67
CA ALA A 562 3.97 -7.66 -17.47
C ALA A 562 3.32 -7.06 -18.73
N GLN A 563 2.97 -5.77 -18.73
CA GLN A 563 2.17 -5.13 -19.76
C GLN A 563 2.73 -5.25 -21.20
N PRO A 564 4.02 -4.96 -21.49
CA PRO A 564 4.56 -5.10 -22.83
C PRO A 564 4.53 -6.55 -23.35
N ARG A 565 4.69 -7.53 -22.46
CA ARG A 565 4.63 -8.96 -22.81
C ARG A 565 3.20 -9.38 -23.18
N LEU A 566 2.20 -8.86 -22.44
CA LEU A 566 0.79 -9.13 -22.73
C LEU A 566 0.36 -8.53 -24.06
N LEU A 567 0.75 -7.30 -24.37
CA LEU A 567 0.44 -6.67 -25.66
C LEU A 567 1.02 -7.47 -26.83
N ARG A 568 2.25 -7.99 -26.70
CA ARG A 568 2.82 -8.91 -27.69
C ARG A 568 2.01 -10.21 -27.83
N ALA A 569 1.59 -10.80 -26.72
CA ALA A 569 0.75 -12.00 -26.76
C ALA A 569 -0.61 -11.74 -27.42
N VAL A 570 -1.21 -10.58 -27.13
CA VAL A 570 -2.47 -10.13 -27.78
C VAL A 570 -2.29 -9.95 -29.27
N SER A 571 -1.20 -9.33 -29.73
CA SER A 571 -0.96 -9.03 -31.14
C SER A 571 -0.85 -10.29 -32.00
N VAL A 572 -0.49 -11.43 -31.42
CA VAL A 572 -0.46 -12.74 -32.13
C VAL A 572 -1.87 -13.28 -32.38
N VAL A 573 -2.81 -13.04 -31.45
CA VAL A 573 -4.17 -13.59 -31.50
C VAL A 573 -5.15 -12.59 -32.14
N ALA A 574 -4.94 -11.31 -31.89
CA ALA A 574 -5.73 -10.20 -32.41
C ALA A 574 -4.78 -9.13 -32.98
N PRO A 575 -4.42 -9.23 -34.27
CA PRO A 575 -3.42 -8.37 -34.92
C PRO A 575 -4.01 -7.00 -35.27
N PHE A 576 -4.21 -6.13 -34.26
CA PHE A 576 -4.64 -4.75 -34.47
C PHE A 576 -3.53 -3.94 -35.13
N PRO A 577 -3.81 -3.23 -36.24
CA PRO A 577 -2.79 -2.54 -37.06
C PRO A 577 -1.90 -1.60 -36.24
N GLY A 578 -2.46 -0.66 -35.47
CA GLY A 578 -1.69 0.28 -34.67
C GLY A 578 -0.84 -0.40 -33.58
N LEU A 579 -1.33 -1.49 -32.99
CA LEU A 579 -0.54 -2.27 -32.03
C LEU A 579 0.64 -2.98 -32.70
N LEU A 580 0.44 -3.53 -33.90
CA LEU A 580 1.51 -4.17 -34.68
C LEU A 580 2.57 -3.16 -35.09
N GLU A 581 2.17 -1.98 -35.54
CA GLU A 581 3.06 -0.86 -35.88
C GLU A 581 3.89 -0.46 -34.68
N LEU A 582 3.25 -0.22 -33.51
CA LEU A 582 3.95 0.11 -32.25
C LEU A 582 5.01 -0.92 -31.87
N LEU A 583 4.61 -2.21 -31.89
CA LEU A 583 5.48 -3.30 -31.44
C LEU A 583 6.64 -3.60 -32.41
N SER A 584 6.51 -3.22 -33.68
CA SER A 584 7.54 -3.37 -34.72
C SER A 584 8.39 -2.11 -34.92
N ASP A 585 8.01 -0.97 -34.36
CA ASP A 585 8.76 0.29 -34.52
C ASP A 585 10.07 0.27 -33.75
N PRO A 586 11.25 0.25 -34.43
CA PRO A 586 12.54 0.19 -33.75
C PRO A 586 12.88 1.46 -32.97
N ARG A 587 12.15 2.56 -33.18
CA ARG A 587 12.33 3.82 -32.44
C ARG A 587 11.74 3.74 -31.03
N VAL A 588 10.77 2.82 -30.81
CA VAL A 588 10.04 2.68 -29.55
C VAL A 588 10.77 1.72 -28.60
N THR A 589 11.09 2.20 -27.41
CA THR A 589 11.71 1.38 -26.38
C THR A 589 10.85 1.42 -25.11
N MET A 590 10.46 0.24 -24.60
CA MET A 590 9.63 0.09 -23.40
C MET A 590 10.48 -0.42 -22.24
N ARG A 591 10.41 0.24 -21.07
CA ARG A 591 11.13 -0.14 -19.85
C ARG A 591 10.18 -0.21 -18.67
N ALA A 592 10.29 -1.28 -17.89
CA ALA A 592 9.59 -1.41 -16.61
C ALA A 592 10.23 -0.47 -15.58
N ALA A 593 9.53 0.59 -15.21
CA ALA A 593 9.98 1.57 -14.21
C ALA A 593 8.81 2.46 -13.76
N ASP A 594 8.89 2.99 -12.54
CA ASP A 594 8.08 4.14 -12.14
C ASP A 594 8.53 5.36 -12.93
N GLY A 595 7.61 5.96 -13.70
CA GLY A 595 7.92 7.02 -14.65
C GLY A 595 8.46 8.30 -14.00
N ARG A 596 7.93 8.69 -12.82
CA ARG A 596 8.42 9.86 -12.08
C ARG A 596 9.84 9.64 -11.58
N GLN A 597 10.10 8.48 -11.01
CA GLN A 597 11.41 8.13 -10.48
C GLN A 597 12.44 7.99 -11.60
N ALA A 598 12.05 7.34 -12.70
CA ALA A 598 12.91 7.20 -13.86
C ALA A 598 13.27 8.56 -14.44
N LEU A 599 12.29 9.47 -14.60
CA LEU A 599 12.52 10.83 -15.08
C LEU A 599 13.40 11.65 -14.12
N ALA A 600 13.24 11.50 -12.82
CA ALA A 600 14.07 12.20 -11.83
C ALA A 600 15.56 11.84 -11.94
N ARG A 601 15.87 10.60 -12.32
CA ARG A 601 17.22 10.07 -12.50
C ARG A 601 17.78 10.21 -13.91
N ASP A 602 16.91 10.48 -14.90
CA ASP A 602 17.31 10.60 -16.29
C ASP A 602 17.92 11.99 -16.55
N GLU A 603 19.17 12.04 -16.94
CA GLU A 603 19.88 13.30 -17.26
C GLU A 603 19.57 13.80 -18.67
N ARG A 604 18.88 13.00 -19.48
CA ARG A 604 18.51 13.37 -20.86
C ARG A 604 17.48 14.47 -20.88
N ARG A 605 17.48 15.19 -21.99
CA ARG A 605 16.46 16.20 -22.30
C ARG A 605 15.66 15.77 -23.52
N TYR A 606 14.38 16.08 -23.48
CA TYR A 606 13.38 15.62 -24.43
C TYR A 606 12.75 16.79 -25.19
N ASP A 607 12.38 16.56 -26.42
CA ASP A 607 11.56 17.50 -27.19
C ASP A 607 10.11 17.43 -26.69
N ILE A 608 9.65 16.24 -26.28
CA ILE A 608 8.32 16.04 -25.71
C ILE A 608 8.42 15.11 -24.48
N VAL A 609 7.81 15.51 -23.36
CA VAL A 609 7.52 14.67 -22.22
C VAL A 609 6.01 14.47 -22.15
N GLN A 610 5.58 13.26 -22.46
CA GLN A 610 4.18 12.87 -22.49
C GLN A 610 3.83 12.14 -21.20
N VAL A 611 2.79 12.57 -20.49
CA VAL A 611 2.30 11.92 -19.27
C VAL A 611 0.91 11.34 -19.56
N ASP A 612 0.88 10.04 -19.82
CA ASP A 612 -0.35 9.26 -19.95
C ASP A 612 -0.68 8.68 -18.57
N ALA A 613 -1.15 9.57 -17.70
CA ALA A 613 -1.33 9.28 -16.29
C ALA A 613 -2.67 8.57 -16.03
N MET A 614 -2.68 7.88 -14.89
CA MET A 614 -3.88 7.23 -14.35
C MET A 614 -4.96 8.25 -13.94
N PHE A 615 -6.13 7.77 -13.62
CA PHE A 615 -7.24 8.58 -13.12
C PHE A 615 -6.85 9.38 -11.85
N ARG A 616 -7.32 10.61 -11.75
CA ARG A 616 -6.97 11.55 -10.65
C ARG A 616 -7.26 11.04 -9.24
N THR A 617 -8.21 10.10 -9.10
CA THR A 617 -8.62 9.51 -7.82
C THR A 617 -7.98 8.14 -7.55
N ALA A 618 -7.21 7.61 -8.48
CA ALA A 618 -6.47 6.38 -8.27
C ALA A 618 -5.35 6.58 -7.25
N ALA A 619 -5.05 5.54 -6.48
CA ALA A 619 -3.96 5.58 -5.51
C ALA A 619 -2.63 5.93 -6.19
N GLY A 620 -1.94 6.94 -5.66
CA GLY A 620 -0.67 7.39 -6.21
C GLY A 620 -0.76 8.43 -7.34
N SER A 621 -1.96 8.77 -7.82
CA SER A 621 -2.14 9.76 -8.90
C SER A 621 -1.55 11.13 -8.56
N GLY A 622 -1.57 11.51 -7.29
CA GLY A 622 -0.95 12.76 -6.81
C GLY A 622 0.52 12.90 -7.16
N ASN A 623 1.24 11.77 -7.30
CA ASN A 623 2.64 11.78 -7.70
C ASN A 623 2.85 12.23 -9.17
N LEU A 624 1.82 12.13 -10.01
CA LEU A 624 1.86 12.49 -11.45
C LEU A 624 1.07 13.76 -11.77
N TYR A 625 0.34 14.32 -10.81
CA TYR A 625 -0.48 15.53 -11.00
C TYR A 625 -0.10 16.69 -10.08
N SER A 626 1.05 16.62 -9.39
CA SER A 626 1.57 17.69 -8.54
C SER A 626 2.31 18.74 -9.35
N VAL A 627 2.35 19.98 -8.80
CA VAL A 627 3.19 21.08 -9.34
C VAL A 627 4.65 20.65 -9.42
N GLU A 628 5.13 19.95 -8.41
CA GLU A 628 6.53 19.48 -8.31
C GLU A 628 6.87 18.46 -9.41
N PHE A 629 5.95 17.55 -9.74
CA PHE A 629 6.13 16.62 -10.85
C PHE A 629 6.14 17.33 -12.21
N PHE A 630 5.22 18.27 -12.43
CA PHE A 630 5.23 19.05 -13.67
C PHE A 630 6.49 19.92 -13.83
N ARG A 631 7.03 20.45 -12.72
CA ARG A 631 8.34 21.13 -12.71
C ARG A 631 9.48 20.16 -13.05
N LEU A 632 9.42 18.91 -12.56
CA LEU A 632 10.37 17.88 -12.94
C LEU A 632 10.31 17.61 -14.46
N CYS A 633 9.11 17.45 -15.03
CA CYS A 633 8.94 17.31 -16.47
C CYS A 633 9.52 18.51 -17.23
N ALA A 634 9.19 19.74 -16.80
CA ALA A 634 9.70 20.98 -17.37
C ALA A 634 11.23 21.07 -17.34
N SER A 635 11.87 20.59 -16.27
CA SER A 635 13.33 20.60 -16.12
C SER A 635 14.05 19.66 -17.09
N ARG A 636 13.34 18.70 -17.66
CA ARG A 636 13.86 17.71 -18.63
C ARG A 636 13.56 18.05 -20.07
N LEU A 637 13.02 19.24 -20.34
CA LEU A 637 12.78 19.70 -21.71
C LEU A 637 14.06 20.27 -22.33
N LYS A 638 14.18 20.09 -23.64
CA LYS A 638 15.04 20.88 -24.50
C LYS A 638 14.44 22.27 -24.70
N PRO A 639 15.18 23.27 -25.21
CA PRO A 639 14.61 24.55 -25.64
C PRO A 639 13.48 24.32 -26.65
N GLY A 640 12.33 24.98 -26.45
CA GLY A 640 11.10 24.79 -27.25
C GLY A 640 10.36 23.47 -26.97
N GLY A 641 10.83 22.65 -26.03
CA GLY A 641 10.21 21.37 -25.70
C GLY A 641 8.84 21.49 -25.02
N LEU A 642 8.04 20.42 -25.10
CA LEU A 642 6.66 20.38 -24.66
C LEU A 642 6.44 19.31 -23.58
N VAL A 643 5.61 19.64 -22.59
CA VAL A 643 4.97 18.65 -21.69
C VAL A 643 3.51 18.54 -22.09
N CYS A 644 2.98 17.32 -22.16
CA CYS A 644 1.56 17.08 -22.42
C CYS A 644 0.99 16.08 -21.42
N THR A 645 -0.24 16.31 -20.95
CA THR A 645 -0.96 15.39 -20.08
C THR A 645 -2.47 15.54 -20.19
N GLN A 646 -3.20 14.55 -19.71
CA GLN A 646 -4.63 14.67 -19.49
C GLN A 646 -4.95 15.72 -18.42
N LYS A 647 -6.06 16.42 -18.60
CA LYS A 647 -6.65 17.36 -17.64
C LYS A 647 -7.96 16.80 -17.10
N PRO A 648 -7.93 15.84 -16.17
CA PRO A 648 -9.14 15.22 -15.62
C PRO A 648 -9.95 16.15 -14.70
N GLY A 649 -9.46 17.36 -14.45
CA GLY A 649 -10.13 18.36 -13.62
C GLY A 649 -9.42 19.70 -13.61
N ARG A 650 -10.15 20.73 -13.16
CA ARG A 650 -9.66 22.12 -13.13
C ARG A 650 -8.37 22.29 -12.32
N ARG A 651 -8.26 21.59 -11.17
CA ARG A 651 -7.09 21.69 -10.27
C ARG A 651 -5.83 21.15 -10.93
N VAL A 652 -5.92 20.06 -11.70
CA VAL A 652 -4.78 19.53 -12.47
C VAL A 652 -4.31 20.58 -13.48
N GLY A 653 -5.23 21.21 -14.24
CA GLY A 653 -4.88 22.27 -15.18
C GLY A 653 -4.18 23.47 -14.50
N LEU A 654 -4.68 23.90 -13.33
CA LEU A 654 -4.06 24.97 -12.58
C LEU A 654 -2.68 24.59 -12.03
N SER A 655 -2.50 23.35 -11.57
CA SER A 655 -1.19 22.83 -11.10
C SER A 655 -0.19 22.73 -12.26
N PHE A 656 -0.66 22.37 -13.45
CA PHE A 656 0.13 22.35 -14.67
C PHE A 656 0.59 23.77 -15.08
N ALA A 657 -0.34 24.72 -15.13
CA ALA A 657 -0.04 26.12 -15.47
C ALA A 657 0.83 26.83 -14.44
N GLU A 658 0.86 26.36 -13.18
CA GLU A 658 1.78 26.85 -12.15
C GLU A 658 3.23 26.41 -12.42
N ALA A 659 3.41 25.26 -13.06
CA ALA A 659 4.72 24.70 -13.35
C ALA A 659 5.27 25.12 -14.73
N LEU A 660 4.39 25.32 -15.70
CA LEU A 660 4.72 25.62 -17.10
C LEU A 660 4.07 26.96 -17.49
N PRO A 661 4.87 28.02 -17.66
CA PRO A 661 4.33 29.39 -17.83
C PRO A 661 3.56 29.57 -19.15
N TYR A 662 3.93 28.83 -20.18
CA TYR A 662 3.26 28.87 -21.49
C TYR A 662 2.45 27.60 -21.69
N SER A 663 1.21 27.61 -21.23
CA SER A 663 0.31 26.44 -21.27
C SER A 663 -0.92 26.70 -22.14
N LEU A 664 -1.29 25.69 -22.91
CA LEU A 664 -2.49 25.65 -23.75
C LEU A 664 -3.46 24.59 -23.26
N ASP A 665 -4.74 24.90 -23.33
CA ASP A 665 -5.86 24.03 -22.98
C ASP A 665 -6.55 23.55 -24.26
N PHE A 666 -6.70 22.26 -24.39
CA PHE A 666 -7.41 21.56 -25.47
C PHE A 666 -8.60 20.77 -24.90
N GLY A 667 -9.35 21.36 -23.95
CA GLY A 667 -10.47 20.71 -23.28
C GLY A 667 -10.03 19.77 -22.15
N ASN A 668 -9.83 18.51 -22.44
CA ASN A 668 -9.38 17.49 -21.48
C ASN A 668 -7.87 17.14 -21.56
N ILE A 669 -7.13 17.86 -22.42
CA ILE A 669 -5.68 17.73 -22.59
C ILE A 669 -5.04 19.12 -22.41
N VAL A 670 -3.86 19.15 -21.81
CA VAL A 670 -3.04 20.35 -21.68
C VAL A 670 -1.65 20.12 -22.26
N VAL A 671 -1.14 21.14 -22.95
CA VAL A 671 0.22 21.19 -23.49
C VAL A 671 0.90 22.42 -22.96
N GLY A 672 2.14 22.31 -22.48
CA GLY A 672 2.88 23.44 -21.89
C GLY A 672 4.35 23.42 -22.25
N SER A 673 4.98 24.58 -22.16
CA SER A 673 6.40 24.78 -22.44
C SER A 673 7.03 25.76 -21.44
N ASN A 674 8.35 25.70 -21.34
CA ASN A 674 9.14 26.75 -20.68
C ASN A 674 9.31 28.00 -21.58
N ASP A 675 9.16 27.81 -22.88
CA ASP A 675 9.32 28.85 -23.91
C ASP A 675 7.96 29.29 -24.49
N PRO A 676 7.85 30.48 -25.09
CA PRO A 676 6.62 30.97 -25.68
C PRO A 676 6.01 29.97 -26.67
N LEU A 677 4.72 29.65 -26.49
CA LEU A 677 3.98 28.70 -27.31
C LEU A 677 2.79 29.44 -28.00
N PRO A 678 3.01 30.01 -29.20
CA PRO A 678 1.96 30.71 -29.92
C PRO A 678 0.89 29.73 -30.41
N ILE A 679 -0.36 30.16 -30.40
CA ILE A 679 -1.49 29.39 -30.97
C ILE A 679 -1.47 29.60 -32.45
N ASP A 680 -1.12 28.56 -33.24
CA ASP A 680 -1.07 28.55 -34.67
C ASP A 680 -1.66 27.25 -35.23
N PRO A 681 -2.97 27.06 -35.18
CA PRO A 681 -3.63 25.86 -35.65
C PRO A 681 -3.40 25.56 -37.17
N ALA A 682 -3.21 26.59 -37.99
CA ALA A 682 -2.96 26.41 -39.43
C ALA A 682 -1.61 25.73 -39.69
N THR A 683 -0.54 26.17 -39.01
CA THR A 683 0.77 25.50 -39.09
C THR A 683 0.72 24.08 -38.51
N TRP A 684 -0.01 23.86 -37.40
CA TRP A 684 -0.15 22.54 -36.82
C TRP A 684 -0.92 21.58 -37.71
N GLU A 685 -2.02 22.06 -38.35
CA GLU A 685 -2.78 21.31 -39.35
C GLU A 685 -1.93 20.97 -40.57
N ALA A 686 -1.15 21.90 -41.09
CA ALA A 686 -0.24 21.62 -42.18
C ALA A 686 0.76 20.49 -41.87
N ARG A 687 1.23 20.39 -40.60
CA ARG A 687 2.07 19.26 -40.16
C ARG A 687 1.29 17.97 -40.01
N LEU A 688 0.05 18.03 -39.57
CA LEU A 688 -0.85 16.88 -39.43
C LEU A 688 -1.19 16.27 -40.80
N LEU A 689 -1.42 17.14 -41.78
CA LEU A 689 -1.79 16.72 -43.17
C LEU A 689 -0.60 16.27 -44.01
N ARG A 690 0.62 16.25 -43.49
CA ARG A 690 1.75 15.66 -44.22
C ARG A 690 1.46 14.18 -44.53
N PRO A 691 1.77 13.70 -45.76
CA PRO A 691 1.32 12.38 -46.25
C PRO A 691 1.70 11.23 -45.32
N GLU A 692 2.88 11.29 -44.64
CA GLU A 692 3.35 10.27 -43.72
C GLU A 692 2.52 10.25 -42.42
N VAL A 693 2.22 11.44 -41.86
CA VAL A 693 1.42 11.61 -40.65
C VAL A 693 -0.04 11.26 -40.91
N ALA A 694 -0.58 11.72 -42.04
CA ALA A 694 -1.96 11.42 -42.44
C ALA A 694 -2.19 9.91 -42.61
N ARG A 695 -1.23 9.21 -43.21
CA ARG A 695 -1.29 7.75 -43.39
C ARG A 695 -1.23 7.00 -42.09
N HIS A 696 -0.44 7.50 -41.11
CA HIS A 696 -0.29 6.89 -39.79
C HIS A 696 -1.62 6.85 -39.01
N PHE A 697 -2.39 7.94 -39.03
CA PHE A 697 -3.64 8.03 -38.26
C PHE A 697 -4.89 7.50 -38.95
N GLY A 698 -4.97 7.59 -40.31
CA GLY A 698 -6.19 7.35 -41.05
C GLY A 698 -7.21 8.51 -40.93
N ALA A 699 -8.29 8.43 -41.70
CA ALA A 699 -9.20 9.57 -41.91
C ALA A 699 -9.95 10.00 -40.63
N GLU A 700 -10.47 9.04 -39.86
CA GLU A 700 -11.27 9.31 -38.66
C GLU A 700 -10.44 9.97 -37.52
N ALA A 701 -9.29 9.41 -37.25
CA ALA A 701 -8.39 9.97 -36.20
C ALA A 701 -7.84 11.34 -36.61
N LEU A 702 -7.54 11.53 -37.92
CA LEU A 702 -7.13 12.83 -38.45
C LEU A 702 -8.15 13.93 -38.19
N GLU A 703 -9.43 13.66 -38.45
CA GLU A 703 -10.52 14.64 -38.24
C GLU A 703 -10.66 14.97 -36.75
N GLY A 704 -10.58 13.96 -35.87
CA GLY A 704 -10.60 14.17 -34.44
C GLY A 704 -9.44 15.02 -33.96
N ILE A 705 -8.21 14.75 -34.43
CA ILE A 705 -7.01 15.54 -34.08
C ILE A 705 -7.14 16.96 -34.60
N ARG A 706 -7.56 17.12 -35.87
CA ARG A 706 -7.78 18.41 -36.50
C ARG A 706 -8.76 19.28 -35.75
N ALA A 707 -9.94 18.76 -35.42
CA ALA A 707 -10.93 19.47 -34.61
C ALA A 707 -10.34 19.96 -33.29
N ARG A 708 -9.57 19.09 -32.60
CA ARG A 708 -8.96 19.41 -31.30
C ARG A 708 -7.89 20.51 -31.40
N LEU A 709 -7.13 20.60 -32.50
CA LEU A 709 -6.14 21.67 -32.68
C LEU A 709 -6.76 23.06 -32.69
N TYR A 710 -7.98 23.21 -33.20
CA TYR A 710 -8.70 24.48 -33.27
C TYR A 710 -9.40 24.86 -31.96
N GLU A 711 -9.48 23.97 -30.99
CA GLU A 711 -9.96 24.24 -29.63
C GLU A 711 -8.89 24.89 -28.71
N ALA A 712 -7.67 25.06 -29.20
CA ALA A 712 -6.55 25.59 -28.43
C ALA A 712 -6.88 26.95 -27.80
N SER A 713 -6.70 27.06 -26.49
CA SER A 713 -6.88 28.31 -25.75
C SER A 713 -5.77 28.47 -24.69
N PRO A 714 -5.39 29.70 -24.31
CA PRO A 714 -4.39 29.91 -23.28
C PRO A 714 -4.88 29.40 -21.93
N LEU A 715 -4.12 28.50 -21.30
CA LEU A 715 -4.37 28.09 -19.93
C LEU A 715 -3.56 28.98 -18.98
N ARG A 716 -4.25 29.90 -18.29
CA ARG A 716 -3.61 30.82 -17.35
C ARG A 716 -4.03 30.52 -15.92
N ARG A 717 -3.09 30.66 -15.00
CA ARG A 717 -3.41 30.72 -13.58
C ARG A 717 -4.20 31.98 -13.30
N ASN A 718 -5.39 31.83 -12.71
CA ASN A 718 -6.10 32.97 -12.13
C ASN A 718 -5.61 33.18 -10.68
N PRO A 719 -4.85 34.24 -10.36
CA PRO A 719 -4.33 34.46 -9.01
C PRO A 719 -5.43 34.61 -7.94
N GLY A 720 -6.65 34.96 -8.34
CA GLY A 720 -7.82 35.09 -7.45
C GLY A 720 -8.59 33.78 -7.24
N ALA A 721 -8.24 32.69 -7.92
CA ALA A 721 -8.94 31.44 -7.74
C ALA A 721 -8.62 30.81 -6.37
N ARG A 722 -9.65 30.69 -5.52
CA ARG A 722 -9.57 30.02 -4.20
C ARG A 722 -9.47 28.48 -4.32
N ILE A 723 -8.87 27.96 -5.38
CA ILE A 723 -8.69 26.53 -5.60
C ILE A 723 -7.25 26.18 -5.25
N GLY A 724 -7.06 25.38 -4.23
CA GLY A 724 -5.73 24.90 -3.85
C GLY A 724 -5.12 24.00 -4.95
N LEU A 725 -3.81 24.11 -5.17
CA LEU A 725 -3.08 23.30 -6.15
C LEU A 725 -2.79 21.90 -5.61
N ASN A 726 -2.59 20.93 -6.51
CA ASN A 726 -2.01 19.64 -6.15
C ASN A 726 -0.51 19.80 -5.88
N ARG A 727 -0.09 19.39 -4.69
CA ARG A 727 1.32 19.37 -4.29
C ARG A 727 1.69 17.98 -3.78
N ASP A 728 2.96 17.65 -3.81
CA ASP A 728 3.46 16.35 -3.32
C ASP A 728 3.06 16.11 -1.86
N LEU A 729 3.15 17.12 -1.00
CA LEU A 729 2.75 17.02 0.40
C LEU A 729 1.26 17.30 0.63
N PHE A 730 0.52 17.67 -0.41
CA PHE A 730 -0.93 17.85 -0.36
C PHE A 730 -1.59 17.44 -1.70
N PRO A 731 -1.74 16.15 -1.99
CA PRO A 731 -2.32 15.63 -3.23
C PRO A 731 -3.86 15.71 -3.21
N ARG A 732 -4.41 16.90 -3.33
CA ARG A 732 -5.83 17.22 -3.12
C ARG A 732 -6.80 16.44 -4.00
N ASP A 733 -6.50 16.30 -5.29
CA ASP A 733 -7.41 15.60 -6.22
C ASP A 733 -7.46 14.10 -5.97
N GLU A 734 -6.34 13.50 -5.59
CA GLU A 734 -6.28 12.09 -5.23
C GLU A 734 -7.18 11.75 -4.03
N PHE A 735 -7.23 12.65 -3.05
CA PHE A 735 -8.07 12.51 -1.86
C PHE A 735 -9.44 13.19 -2.01
N GLY A 736 -9.81 13.67 -3.20
CA GLY A 736 -11.10 14.32 -3.42
C GLY A 736 -11.34 15.50 -2.46
N THR A 737 -10.28 16.29 -2.17
CA THR A 737 -10.37 17.47 -1.30
C THR A 737 -11.30 18.50 -1.94
N PRO A 738 -12.29 19.05 -1.22
CA PRO A 738 -13.20 20.07 -1.75
C PRO A 738 -12.47 21.28 -2.33
N ALA A 739 -13.11 22.01 -3.25
CA ALA A 739 -12.47 23.10 -3.99
C ALA A 739 -12.02 24.28 -3.09
N GLY A 740 -12.67 24.49 -1.97
CA GLY A 740 -12.39 25.58 -1.03
C GLY A 740 -11.30 25.29 0.02
N TRP A 741 -10.71 24.08 -0.02
CA TRP A 741 -9.67 23.64 0.94
C TRP A 741 -8.27 23.68 0.33
#